data_b3752c38aa37c161b3097f968ceb7f9e
#
_entry.id   b3752c38aa37c161b3097f968ceb7f9e
#
_cell.length_a   1.000
_cell.length_b   1.000
_cell.length_c   1.000
_cell.angle_alpha   90.00
_cell.angle_beta   90.00
_cell.angle_gamma   90.00
#
_symmetry.space_group_name_H-M   'P 1'
#
loop_
_entity.id
_entity.type
_entity.pdbx_description
1 polymer ?
#
loop_
_entity_poly.entity_id
_entity_poly.type
_entity_poly.pdbx_seq_one_letter_code
_entity_poly.pdbx_strand_id
1 'polypeptide(L)'
;MDLLEKIIEAKEIKGDDSALEIAKHLNVQNYDEVKMKGSCPFGHSDSNPSFIWDKKSKCFTCFSCGKRYSILDMYTEMEGSYLAGIKRLFKETNIAYNFKGQKISKEEYLLNYKYPKEETNSKIDKVAEYLGKRGISENTINYLGVKQDKYGNIVFESRDIDGTLLCVKYRKSEKVKSEEPKMWYQKDASNCPILWNVEKIDLTKPLLVCEGHIDVMSIVEAGWTNVVTIPNGASDTSWIQFNYEFLEHFNEIILWFDNDSAGRSGLNNTIKRLGEYRCKIVTPETSDEDAVEKYYQQFNKDIHIRKTDANNILLACGKERIIQLINTAEEIPVKNITYLMDEKSTPISELDKFPTGIKGIDDMIYGNIFPSLTIYSGHAGSGKSSLANISTVISAIENNEKVFIFSGELESGQLSSWLVSPLAGKNHIMKFYSEEYARPFYNVTDQAETYIRKYYRSNILFYNGEDNLETSSNDVLNSMEIAYKKFGCRVFLIDNLMTINIDGGDADSKWEAQKKFIIKLANFTNKYMVNVNLVAHPRKPSGTQSNAQASVYDIAGASELGNICHRMFWVSRIKDDTLPPDIGKVKIEVVKDRPTQSGGQFCEVFYDKKTRRIYTNEEEKNKIYGWEKNMRNPIEYPKYVTDRLLCNQSESLVEECDQF
;
A
#
# COMPACT_ATOMS: atom_id res chain seq x y z
N MET A 1 -12.03 8.67 1.67
CA MET A 1 -13.30 8.03 1.31
C MET A 1 -13.14 7.37 -0.03
N ASP A 2 -13.62 6.14 -0.14
CA ASP A 2 -13.57 5.35 -1.36
C ASP A 2 -14.47 6.01 -2.43
N LEU A 3 -14.07 5.92 -3.70
CA LEU A 3 -14.87 6.36 -4.84
C LEU A 3 -16.30 5.78 -4.77
N LEU A 4 -16.42 4.52 -4.34
CA LEU A 4 -17.72 3.86 -4.18
C LEU A 4 -18.60 4.53 -3.12
N GLU A 5 -18.04 4.88 -1.97
CA GLU A 5 -18.78 5.57 -0.89
C GLU A 5 -19.26 6.95 -1.35
N LYS A 6 -18.42 7.67 -2.11
CA LYS A 6 -18.82 8.96 -2.72
C LYS A 6 -19.88 8.81 -3.82
N ILE A 7 -19.81 7.73 -4.58
CA ILE A 7 -20.87 7.41 -5.55
C ILE A 7 -22.18 7.13 -4.85
N ILE A 8 -22.14 6.39 -3.73
CA ILE A 8 -23.33 6.10 -2.92
C ILE A 8 -23.90 7.40 -2.34
N GLU A 9 -23.05 8.23 -1.72
CA GLU A 9 -23.44 9.55 -1.20
C GLU A 9 -24.06 10.44 -2.30
N ALA A 10 -23.43 10.50 -3.47
CA ALA A 10 -23.91 11.29 -4.60
C ALA A 10 -25.28 10.79 -5.12
N LYS A 11 -25.48 9.47 -5.14
CA LYS A 11 -26.76 8.85 -5.50
C LYS A 11 -27.86 9.15 -4.46
N GLU A 12 -27.51 9.27 -3.19
CA GLU A 12 -28.44 9.62 -2.13
C GLU A 12 -28.88 11.09 -2.20
N ILE A 13 -27.99 12.00 -2.61
CA ILE A 13 -28.29 13.44 -2.79
C ILE A 13 -29.28 13.65 -3.95
N LYS A 14 -29.17 12.84 -5.02
CA LYS A 14 -30.03 12.96 -6.20
C LYS A 14 -31.44 12.44 -5.94
N GLY A 15 -32.43 13.23 -6.29
CA GLY A 15 -33.85 12.93 -6.08
C GLY A 15 -34.66 12.97 -7.37
N ASP A 16 -35.98 13.17 -7.22
CA ASP A 16 -36.96 13.17 -8.32
C ASP A 16 -36.70 14.23 -9.39
N ASP A 17 -36.21 15.43 -8.99
CA ASP A 17 -35.89 16.51 -9.92
C ASP A 17 -34.77 16.10 -10.88
N SER A 18 -33.79 15.36 -10.38
CA SER A 18 -32.69 14.84 -11.21
C SER A 18 -33.17 13.78 -12.19
N ALA A 19 -34.14 12.94 -11.80
CA ALA A 19 -34.72 11.94 -12.67
C ALA A 19 -35.50 12.61 -13.82
N LEU A 20 -36.21 13.69 -13.54
CA LEU A 20 -36.91 14.47 -14.55
C LEU A 20 -35.93 15.11 -15.53
N GLU A 21 -34.86 15.73 -15.03
CA GLU A 21 -33.82 16.34 -15.87
C GLU A 21 -33.14 15.32 -16.78
N ILE A 22 -32.84 14.14 -16.25
CA ILE A 22 -32.24 13.04 -17.01
C ILE A 22 -33.21 12.55 -18.10
N ALA A 23 -34.49 12.38 -17.78
CA ALA A 23 -35.49 11.94 -18.73
C ALA A 23 -35.66 12.96 -19.89
N LYS A 24 -35.58 14.25 -19.59
CA LYS A 24 -35.60 15.33 -20.60
C LYS A 24 -34.35 15.30 -21.48
N HIS A 25 -33.18 15.12 -20.88
CA HIS A 25 -31.92 15.09 -21.62
C HIS A 25 -31.83 13.89 -22.58
N LEU A 26 -32.31 12.73 -22.16
CA LEU A 26 -32.35 11.53 -22.99
C LEU A 26 -33.51 11.50 -23.99
N ASN A 27 -34.30 12.57 -24.04
CA ASN A 27 -35.50 12.66 -24.90
C ASN A 27 -36.43 11.43 -24.74
N VAL A 28 -36.66 11.02 -23.49
CA VAL A 28 -37.55 9.90 -23.20
C VAL A 28 -38.95 10.18 -23.79
N GLN A 29 -39.35 9.42 -24.81
CA GLN A 29 -40.61 9.65 -25.48
C GLN A 29 -41.79 9.29 -24.57
N ASN A 30 -42.90 9.99 -24.76
CA ASN A 30 -44.14 9.78 -23.98
C ASN A 30 -43.93 9.89 -22.46
N TYR A 31 -43.02 10.75 -22.00
CA TYR A 31 -42.73 10.91 -20.58
C TYR A 31 -43.81 11.71 -19.85
N ASP A 32 -44.48 11.07 -18.90
CA ASP A 32 -45.43 11.68 -17.98
C ASP A 32 -44.64 12.19 -16.75
N GLU A 33 -44.45 13.49 -16.59
CA GLU A 33 -43.71 14.09 -15.50
C GLU A 33 -44.30 13.85 -14.12
N VAL A 34 -45.65 13.69 -14.04
CA VAL A 34 -46.36 13.46 -12.77
C VAL A 34 -46.17 12.00 -12.31
N LYS A 35 -46.27 11.07 -13.23
CA LYS A 35 -46.11 9.63 -12.97
C LYS A 35 -44.66 9.19 -13.08
N MET A 36 -43.77 10.06 -13.55
CA MET A 36 -42.35 9.78 -13.80
C MET A 36 -42.14 8.50 -14.63
N LYS A 37 -42.91 8.38 -15.72
CA LYS A 37 -42.98 7.21 -16.56
C LYS A 37 -42.92 7.59 -18.03
N GLY A 38 -42.16 6.85 -18.84
CA GLY A 38 -42.01 7.08 -20.27
C GLY A 38 -41.65 5.81 -21.04
N SER A 39 -41.35 5.96 -22.33
CA SER A 39 -40.81 4.89 -23.16
C SER A 39 -39.35 4.70 -22.87
N CYS A 40 -38.86 3.45 -22.90
CA CYS A 40 -37.46 3.15 -22.61
C CYS A 40 -36.52 3.76 -23.69
N PRO A 41 -35.48 4.52 -23.31
CA PRO A 41 -34.59 5.12 -24.29
C PRO A 41 -33.53 4.15 -24.83
N PHE A 42 -33.46 2.90 -24.33
CA PHE A 42 -32.40 1.95 -24.60
C PHE A 42 -32.83 0.80 -25.53
N GLY A 43 -32.86 1.07 -26.81
CA GLY A 43 -32.74 0.07 -27.88
C GLY A 43 -33.90 -0.91 -28.11
N HIS A 44 -35.12 -0.70 -27.54
CA HIS A 44 -36.28 -1.49 -27.90
C HIS A 44 -37.51 -0.60 -28.14
N SER A 45 -38.40 -1.02 -29.04
CA SER A 45 -39.65 -0.34 -29.27
C SER A 45 -40.61 -0.64 -28.12
N ASP A 46 -41.15 0.39 -27.51
CA ASP A 46 -42.04 0.31 -26.38
C ASP A 46 -43.43 0.86 -26.81
N SER A 47 -44.36 -0.02 -27.10
CA SER A 47 -45.71 0.37 -27.50
C SER A 47 -46.53 0.99 -26.35
N ASN A 48 -46.17 0.69 -25.11
CA ASN A 48 -46.72 1.29 -23.91
C ASN A 48 -45.55 1.75 -23.02
N PRO A 49 -45.59 3.00 -22.48
CA PRO A 49 -44.52 3.47 -21.59
C PRO A 49 -44.26 2.49 -20.45
N SER A 50 -43.05 1.92 -20.40
CA SER A 50 -42.64 0.89 -19.42
C SER A 50 -41.44 1.30 -18.55
N PHE A 51 -40.87 2.45 -18.84
CA PHE A 51 -39.68 2.98 -18.16
C PHE A 51 -40.13 3.93 -17.04
N ILE A 52 -40.01 3.50 -15.78
CA ILE A 52 -40.57 4.18 -14.61
C ILE A 52 -39.49 4.47 -13.60
N TRP A 53 -39.50 5.69 -13.04
CA TRP A 53 -38.69 6.08 -11.91
C TRP A 53 -39.32 5.58 -10.59
N ASP A 54 -38.56 4.82 -9.82
CA ASP A 54 -38.97 4.37 -8.49
C ASP A 54 -38.32 5.28 -7.43
N LYS A 55 -39.12 6.09 -6.77
CA LYS A 55 -38.69 7.05 -5.74
C LYS A 55 -38.05 6.38 -4.53
N LYS A 56 -38.41 5.16 -4.17
CA LYS A 56 -37.85 4.44 -3.03
C LYS A 56 -36.44 3.93 -3.31
N SER A 57 -36.26 3.33 -4.45
CA SER A 57 -34.98 2.75 -4.85
C SER A 57 -34.08 3.72 -5.60
N LYS A 58 -34.59 4.92 -5.95
CA LYS A 58 -33.90 5.94 -6.74
C LYS A 58 -33.30 5.37 -8.03
N CYS A 59 -34.06 4.58 -8.74
CA CYS A 59 -33.67 3.93 -9.99
C CYS A 59 -34.79 4.01 -11.02
N PHE A 60 -34.42 4.08 -12.30
CA PHE A 60 -35.33 3.80 -13.39
C PHE A 60 -35.43 2.29 -13.60
N THR A 61 -36.63 1.79 -13.78
CA THR A 61 -36.89 0.37 -14.12
C THR A 61 -37.69 0.31 -15.40
N CYS A 62 -37.20 -0.42 -16.38
CA CYS A 62 -37.97 -0.74 -17.58
C CYS A 62 -38.62 -2.10 -17.40
N PHE A 63 -39.97 -2.12 -17.34
CA PHE A 63 -40.71 -3.36 -17.18
C PHE A 63 -40.84 -4.18 -18.47
N SER A 64 -40.46 -3.59 -19.60
CA SER A 64 -40.49 -4.29 -20.91
C SER A 64 -39.20 -5.10 -21.12
N CYS A 65 -38.01 -4.53 -20.86
CA CYS A 65 -36.75 -5.26 -20.99
C CYS A 65 -36.20 -5.80 -19.66
N GLY A 66 -36.89 -5.56 -18.54
CA GLY A 66 -36.49 -6.02 -17.21
C GLY A 66 -35.25 -5.35 -16.62
N LYS A 67 -34.67 -4.39 -17.31
CA LYS A 67 -33.43 -3.71 -16.86
C LYS A 67 -33.72 -2.61 -15.85
N ARG A 68 -32.82 -2.42 -14.95
CA ARG A 68 -32.84 -1.39 -13.92
C ARG A 68 -31.61 -0.50 -14.03
N TYR A 69 -31.82 0.82 -13.99
CA TYR A 69 -30.76 1.82 -14.16
C TYR A 69 -30.74 2.77 -12.97
N SER A 70 -29.62 2.83 -12.28
CA SER A 70 -29.36 3.88 -11.29
C SER A 70 -29.12 5.22 -11.98
N ILE A 71 -29.13 6.30 -11.22
CA ILE A 71 -28.75 7.64 -11.71
C ILE A 71 -27.35 7.62 -12.38
N LEU A 72 -26.41 6.86 -11.82
CA LEU A 72 -25.08 6.73 -12.40
C LEU A 72 -25.09 5.97 -13.72
N ASP A 73 -25.90 4.91 -13.85
CA ASP A 73 -26.03 4.20 -15.11
C ASP A 73 -26.60 5.12 -16.20
N MET A 74 -27.55 5.97 -15.83
CA MET A 74 -28.12 6.97 -16.74
C MET A 74 -27.06 8.01 -17.18
N TYR A 75 -26.27 8.54 -16.25
CA TYR A 75 -25.16 9.44 -16.59
C TYR A 75 -24.08 8.75 -17.40
N THR A 76 -23.82 7.46 -17.17
CA THR A 76 -22.88 6.66 -17.94
C THR A 76 -23.31 6.57 -19.41
N GLU A 77 -24.58 6.30 -19.66
CA GLU A 77 -25.14 6.27 -21.02
C GLU A 77 -25.12 7.66 -21.69
N MET A 78 -25.41 8.72 -20.94
CA MET A 78 -25.39 10.10 -21.44
C MET A 78 -24.00 10.56 -21.84
N GLU A 79 -22.98 10.19 -21.08
CA GLU A 79 -21.60 10.64 -21.24
C GLU A 79 -20.73 9.64 -22.04
N GLY A 80 -21.27 8.47 -22.38
CA GLY A 80 -20.59 7.45 -23.18
C GLY A 80 -19.52 6.65 -22.43
N SER A 81 -19.29 6.92 -21.14
CA SER A 81 -18.38 6.11 -20.31
C SER A 81 -18.70 6.21 -18.82
N TYR A 82 -18.42 5.13 -18.08
CA TYR A 82 -18.65 5.05 -16.64
C TYR A 82 -17.90 6.14 -15.86
N LEU A 83 -16.65 6.42 -16.23
CA LEU A 83 -15.84 7.46 -15.60
C LEU A 83 -16.42 8.86 -15.86
N ALA A 84 -16.86 9.15 -17.08
CA ALA A 84 -17.50 10.41 -17.41
C ALA A 84 -18.83 10.59 -16.67
N GLY A 85 -19.62 9.52 -16.54
CA GLY A 85 -20.84 9.49 -15.75
C GLY A 85 -20.60 9.81 -14.28
N ILE A 86 -19.55 9.24 -13.66
CA ILE A 86 -19.17 9.56 -12.28
C ILE A 86 -18.76 11.02 -12.14
N LYS A 87 -17.93 11.54 -13.06
CA LYS A 87 -17.52 12.96 -13.05
C LYS A 87 -18.70 13.91 -13.10
N ARG A 88 -19.68 13.61 -13.94
CA ARG A 88 -20.92 14.38 -14.03
C ARG A 88 -21.74 14.30 -12.74
N LEU A 89 -21.95 13.10 -12.21
CA LEU A 89 -22.66 12.87 -10.94
C LEU A 89 -22.04 13.69 -9.80
N PHE A 90 -20.71 13.68 -9.67
CA PHE A 90 -20.01 14.42 -8.63
C PHE A 90 -20.08 15.94 -8.84
N LYS A 91 -19.96 16.39 -10.08
CA LYS A 91 -20.12 17.80 -10.42
C LYS A 91 -21.49 18.35 -10.01
N GLU A 92 -22.55 17.59 -10.30
CA GLU A 92 -23.92 18.02 -10.02
C GLU A 92 -24.33 17.86 -8.54
N THR A 93 -23.62 17.03 -7.79
CA THR A 93 -23.81 16.88 -6.33
C THR A 93 -22.82 17.71 -5.51
N ASN A 94 -21.96 18.49 -6.15
CA ASN A 94 -20.86 19.25 -5.53
C ASN A 94 -19.93 18.38 -4.68
N ILE A 95 -19.80 17.10 -5.02
CA ILE A 95 -18.88 16.19 -4.37
C ILE A 95 -17.52 16.35 -5.01
N ALA A 96 -16.56 16.87 -4.25
CA ALA A 96 -15.19 16.98 -4.69
C ALA A 96 -14.52 15.58 -4.74
N TYR A 97 -14.04 15.20 -5.92
CA TYR A 97 -13.26 13.98 -6.12
C TYR A 97 -12.17 14.22 -7.16
N ASN A 98 -10.94 13.84 -6.82
CA ASN A 98 -9.82 13.97 -7.74
C ASN A 98 -9.63 12.68 -8.53
N PHE A 99 -10.00 12.69 -9.80
CA PHE A 99 -9.86 11.56 -10.72
C PHE A 99 -8.43 11.36 -11.27
N LYS A 100 -7.54 12.32 -11.02
CA LYS A 100 -6.13 12.22 -11.41
C LYS A 100 -5.34 11.58 -10.25
N GLY A 101 -4.78 10.43 -10.50
CA GLY A 101 -3.87 9.60 -9.66
C GLY A 101 -3.74 10.01 -8.19
N GLN A 102 -4.35 9.25 -7.31
CA GLN A 102 -4.46 9.57 -5.88
C GLN A 102 -3.10 9.67 -5.20
N LYS A 103 -2.65 10.88 -4.94
CA LYS A 103 -1.94 11.13 -3.68
C LYS A 103 -3.04 11.12 -2.62
N ILE A 104 -3.06 10.15 -1.71
CA ILE A 104 -3.93 10.22 -0.53
C ILE A 104 -3.34 11.34 0.32
N SER A 105 -3.86 12.55 0.15
CA SER A 105 -3.49 13.68 0.99
C SER A 105 -4.16 13.51 2.36
N LYS A 106 -3.67 14.23 3.35
CA LYS A 106 -4.30 14.27 4.68
C LYS A 106 -5.78 14.67 4.57
N GLU A 107 -6.11 15.61 3.67
CA GLU A 107 -7.47 16.06 3.38
C GLU A 107 -8.34 14.92 2.86
N GLU A 108 -7.82 14.05 1.98
CA GLU A 108 -8.56 12.87 1.50
C GLU A 108 -8.79 11.83 2.59
N TYR A 109 -7.83 11.68 3.51
CA TYR A 109 -8.00 10.80 4.67
C TYR A 109 -9.13 11.30 5.59
N LEU A 110 -9.32 12.60 5.67
CA LEU A 110 -10.32 13.27 6.50
C LEU A 110 -11.69 13.44 5.81
N LEU A 111 -11.81 13.14 4.52
CA LEU A 111 -13.12 13.09 3.85
C LEU A 111 -13.96 11.93 4.44
N ASN A 112 -15.13 12.22 4.99
CA ASN A 112 -16.00 11.30 5.75
C ASN A 112 -15.41 10.80 7.07
N TYR A 113 -14.47 11.53 7.61
CA TYR A 113 -13.93 11.24 8.93
C TYR A 113 -15.02 11.43 9.99
N LYS A 114 -15.24 10.39 10.81
CA LYS A 114 -16.10 10.50 11.99
C LYS A 114 -15.29 11.12 13.10
N TYR A 115 -15.39 12.43 13.24
CA TYR A 115 -14.67 13.17 14.26
C TYR A 115 -15.02 12.67 15.67
N PRO A 116 -14.04 12.48 16.54
CA PRO A 116 -14.27 12.10 17.91
C PRO A 116 -14.90 13.24 18.68
N LYS A 117 -15.53 12.88 19.81
CA LYS A 117 -16.08 13.86 20.74
C LYS A 117 -15.06 14.16 21.82
N GLU A 118 -14.93 15.43 22.13
CA GLU A 118 -14.10 15.91 23.21
C GLU A 118 -14.58 15.40 24.58
N GLU A 119 -13.64 15.03 25.46
CA GLU A 119 -13.98 14.67 26.83
C GLU A 119 -14.32 15.94 27.67
N THR A 120 -15.47 15.94 28.29
CA THR A 120 -16.01 17.10 28.99
C THR A 120 -15.88 17.01 30.52
N ASN A 121 -15.40 15.87 31.04
CA ASN A 121 -15.20 15.72 32.47
C ASN A 121 -14.08 16.63 32.98
N SER A 122 -14.38 17.47 33.96
CA SER A 122 -13.41 18.40 34.56
C SER A 122 -12.59 17.81 35.70
N LYS A 123 -12.93 16.61 36.21
CA LYS A 123 -12.19 15.94 37.27
C LYS A 123 -10.97 15.22 36.69
N ILE A 124 -9.85 15.29 37.41
CA ILE A 124 -8.60 14.59 37.06
C ILE A 124 -7.98 13.85 38.25
N ASP A 125 -8.72 13.68 39.35
CA ASP A 125 -8.25 13.17 40.67
C ASP A 125 -7.52 11.82 40.54
N LYS A 126 -8.14 10.82 39.89
CA LYS A 126 -7.52 9.50 39.69
C LYS A 126 -6.35 9.54 38.73
N VAL A 127 -6.46 10.33 37.67
CA VAL A 127 -5.41 10.51 36.67
C VAL A 127 -4.22 11.23 37.30
N ALA A 128 -4.44 12.30 38.10
CA ALA A 128 -3.40 13.01 38.82
C ALA A 128 -2.68 12.10 39.82
N GLU A 129 -3.42 11.28 40.57
CA GLU A 129 -2.83 10.29 41.49
C GLU A 129 -1.95 9.28 40.77
N TYR A 130 -2.45 8.71 39.63
CA TYR A 130 -1.71 7.74 38.87
C TYR A 130 -0.44 8.34 38.24
N LEU A 131 -0.55 9.52 37.64
CA LEU A 131 0.56 10.20 36.96
C LEU A 131 1.56 10.78 37.99
N GLY A 132 1.09 11.21 39.15
CA GLY A 132 1.94 11.62 40.29
C GLY A 132 2.88 10.51 40.74
N LYS A 133 2.39 9.25 40.81
CA LYS A 133 3.23 8.06 41.08
C LYS A 133 4.28 7.80 40.01
N ARG A 134 4.11 8.40 38.82
CA ARG A 134 5.05 8.37 37.71
C ARG A 134 5.93 9.62 37.58
N GLY A 135 5.94 10.46 38.62
CA GLY A 135 6.74 11.67 38.67
C GLY A 135 6.22 12.83 37.83
N ILE A 136 4.97 12.77 37.39
CA ILE A 136 4.35 13.77 36.53
C ILE A 136 3.41 14.66 37.37
N SER A 137 3.64 15.98 37.34
CA SER A 137 2.89 16.96 38.07
C SER A 137 1.56 17.34 37.43
N GLU A 138 0.63 17.89 38.21
CA GLU A 138 -0.64 18.44 37.68
C GLU A 138 -0.41 19.58 36.68
N ASN A 139 0.66 20.36 36.82
CA ASN A 139 1.02 21.40 35.86
C ASN A 139 1.26 20.82 34.48
N THR A 140 2.00 19.70 34.39
CA THR A 140 2.26 18.99 33.12
C THR A 140 0.97 18.37 32.57
N ILE A 141 0.12 17.79 33.42
CA ILE A 141 -1.18 17.24 33.00
C ILE A 141 -2.04 18.33 32.35
N ASN A 142 -2.14 19.48 33.02
CA ASN A 142 -2.93 20.63 32.54
C ASN A 142 -2.31 21.25 31.28
N TYR A 143 -0.99 21.41 31.23
CA TYR A 143 -0.28 21.93 30.06
C TYR A 143 -0.55 21.07 28.83
N LEU A 144 -0.48 19.75 28.95
CA LEU A 144 -0.71 18.82 27.84
C LEU A 144 -2.21 18.59 27.55
N GLY A 145 -3.12 19.11 28.38
CA GLY A 145 -4.54 18.93 28.19
C GLY A 145 -5.03 17.51 28.39
N VAL A 146 -4.32 16.73 29.23
CA VAL A 146 -4.72 15.35 29.54
C VAL A 146 -5.94 15.37 30.44
N LYS A 147 -6.95 14.55 30.13
CA LYS A 147 -8.24 14.54 30.81
C LYS A 147 -8.50 13.19 31.46
N GLN A 148 -9.59 13.12 32.22
CA GLN A 148 -10.09 11.90 32.85
C GLN A 148 -11.51 11.65 32.38
N ASP A 149 -11.83 10.40 31.99
CA ASP A 149 -13.21 10.03 31.71
C ASP A 149 -13.99 9.75 33.03
N LYS A 150 -15.29 9.54 32.89
CA LYS A 150 -16.18 9.23 34.05
C LYS A 150 -15.80 7.96 34.82
N TYR A 151 -14.98 7.10 34.24
CA TYR A 151 -14.51 5.86 34.89
C TYR A 151 -13.14 6.01 35.55
N GLY A 152 -12.47 7.15 35.36
CA GLY A 152 -11.13 7.42 35.86
C GLY A 152 -10.01 7.02 34.92
N ASN A 153 -10.30 6.71 33.64
CA ASN A 153 -9.27 6.44 32.67
C ASN A 153 -8.63 7.74 32.17
N ILE A 154 -7.37 7.66 31.79
CA ILE A 154 -6.62 8.76 31.16
C ILE A 154 -7.11 8.95 29.73
N VAL A 155 -7.38 10.19 29.35
CA VAL A 155 -7.84 10.56 28.02
C VAL A 155 -6.78 11.43 27.32
N PHE A 156 -6.32 10.98 26.17
CA PHE A 156 -5.40 11.71 25.30
C PHE A 156 -6.17 12.16 24.05
N GLU A 157 -6.26 13.45 23.85
CA GLU A 157 -6.85 14.08 22.68
C GLU A 157 -5.74 14.47 21.71
N SER A 158 -5.72 13.89 20.50
CA SER A 158 -4.78 14.27 19.46
C SER A 158 -5.44 15.27 18.53
N ARG A 159 -4.87 16.45 18.46
CA ARG A 159 -5.33 17.56 17.62
C ARG A 159 -4.35 17.83 16.51
N ASP A 160 -4.85 18.32 15.40
CA ASP A 160 -4.02 18.83 14.32
C ASP A 160 -3.37 20.18 14.71
N ILE A 161 -2.45 20.65 13.88
CA ILE A 161 -1.77 21.95 14.09
C ILE A 161 -2.74 23.14 14.15
N ASP A 162 -3.90 23.04 13.50
CA ASP A 162 -4.99 24.03 13.55
C ASP A 162 -5.92 23.88 14.77
N GLY A 163 -5.64 22.92 15.65
CA GLY A 163 -6.44 22.61 16.83
C GLY A 163 -7.61 21.66 16.62
N THR A 164 -7.86 21.21 15.40
CA THR A 164 -8.94 20.26 15.07
C THR A 164 -8.72 18.94 15.78
N LEU A 165 -9.70 18.48 16.59
CA LEU A 165 -9.63 17.19 17.27
C LEU A 165 -9.81 16.04 16.29
N LEU A 166 -8.78 15.23 16.10
CA LEU A 166 -8.76 14.13 15.16
C LEU A 166 -8.84 12.75 15.82
N CYS A 167 -8.27 12.57 17.01
CA CYS A 167 -8.25 11.27 17.65
C CYS A 167 -8.39 11.39 19.17
N VAL A 168 -9.12 10.46 19.78
CA VAL A 168 -9.22 10.34 21.24
C VAL A 168 -8.83 8.93 21.64
N LYS A 169 -7.84 8.82 22.51
CA LYS A 169 -7.29 7.57 23.01
C LYS A 169 -7.41 7.50 24.50
N TYR A 170 -7.86 6.37 24.99
CA TYR A 170 -8.04 6.10 26.41
C TYR A 170 -6.95 5.15 26.91
N ARG A 171 -6.55 5.33 28.17
CA ARG A 171 -5.63 4.45 28.87
C ARG A 171 -6.12 4.20 30.30
N LYS A 172 -6.04 2.95 30.74
CA LYS A 172 -6.30 2.59 32.13
C LYS A 172 -5.32 3.32 33.07
N SER A 173 -5.84 3.93 34.12
CA SER A 173 -5.06 4.51 35.25
C SER A 173 -4.72 3.49 36.32
N GLU A 174 -5.09 2.23 36.16
CA GLU A 174 -4.84 1.13 37.08
C GLU A 174 -4.08 -0.01 36.42
N LYS A 175 -3.52 -0.92 37.24
CA LYS A 175 -2.83 -2.11 36.76
C LYS A 175 -3.84 -3.07 36.08
N VAL A 176 -3.66 -3.35 34.82
CA VAL A 176 -4.57 -4.17 34.00
C VAL A 176 -4.25 -5.64 34.17
N LYS A 177 -5.27 -6.51 34.24
CA LYS A 177 -5.10 -7.96 34.10
C LYS A 177 -4.69 -8.28 32.67
N SER A 178 -3.93 -9.37 32.49
CA SER A 178 -3.27 -9.70 31.21
C SER A 178 -4.19 -9.82 29.98
N GLU A 179 -5.49 -9.96 30.17
CA GLU A 179 -6.48 -10.16 29.08
C GLU A 179 -7.22 -8.87 28.64
N GLU A 180 -7.06 -7.77 29.38
CA GLU A 180 -7.76 -6.52 29.05
C GLU A 180 -6.85 -5.55 28.29
N PRO A 181 -7.36 -4.82 27.27
CA PRO A 181 -6.57 -3.82 26.56
C PRO A 181 -6.21 -2.67 27.51
N LYS A 182 -4.92 -2.35 27.57
CA LYS A 182 -4.40 -1.23 28.37
C LYS A 182 -4.77 0.13 27.78
N MET A 183 -4.89 0.20 26.44
CA MET A 183 -5.22 1.39 25.67
C MET A 183 -6.23 1.06 24.58
N TRP A 184 -7.13 1.99 24.27
CA TRP A 184 -8.12 1.85 23.18
C TRP A 184 -8.51 3.22 22.64
N TYR A 185 -9.07 3.23 21.45
CA TYR A 185 -9.60 4.43 20.79
C TYR A 185 -11.06 4.68 21.13
N GLN A 186 -11.52 5.91 20.95
CA GLN A 186 -12.93 6.26 21.16
C GLN A 186 -13.81 5.44 20.21
N LYS A 187 -14.87 4.85 20.78
CA LYS A 187 -15.85 4.06 20.01
C LYS A 187 -16.65 4.98 19.09
N ASP A 188 -17.02 4.47 17.92
CA ASP A 188 -17.82 5.17 16.91
C ASP A 188 -17.16 6.40 16.27
N ALA A 189 -15.87 6.64 16.51
CA ALA A 189 -15.04 7.61 15.82
C ALA A 189 -14.08 6.93 14.84
N SER A 190 -13.65 7.67 13.84
CA SER A 190 -12.55 7.22 12.97
C SER A 190 -11.22 7.34 13.69
N ASN A 191 -10.27 6.46 13.36
CA ASN A 191 -8.92 6.52 13.90
C ASN A 191 -7.96 6.95 12.81
N CYS A 192 -7.14 7.96 13.05
CA CYS A 192 -6.07 8.35 12.15
C CYS A 192 -4.70 8.23 12.85
N PRO A 193 -3.64 8.01 12.07
CA PRO A 193 -2.30 7.90 12.64
C PRO A 193 -1.66 9.26 12.90
N ILE A 194 -2.40 10.18 13.53
CA ILE A 194 -1.88 11.49 13.93
C ILE A 194 -0.96 11.35 15.14
N LEU A 195 0.13 12.10 15.15
CA LEU A 195 1.00 12.27 16.31
C LEU A 195 0.24 13.01 17.43
N TRP A 196 0.49 12.67 18.70
CA TRP A 196 -0.09 13.40 19.81
C TRP A 196 0.79 14.57 20.24
N ASN A 197 0.19 15.69 20.58
CA ASN A 197 0.76 16.98 21.00
C ASN A 197 1.26 17.86 19.83
N VAL A 198 0.79 17.64 18.60
CA VAL A 198 1.21 18.41 17.41
C VAL A 198 0.84 19.89 17.53
N GLU A 199 -0.33 20.19 18.11
CA GLU A 199 -0.87 21.56 18.23
C GLU A 199 -0.04 22.50 19.11
N LYS A 200 0.90 21.96 19.90
CA LYS A 200 1.77 22.73 20.80
C LYS A 200 3.22 22.84 20.34
N ILE A 201 3.51 22.34 19.16
CA ILE A 201 4.86 22.24 18.64
C ILE A 201 5.30 23.56 18.00
N ASP A 202 6.48 24.02 18.38
CA ASP A 202 7.18 25.14 17.75
C ASP A 202 7.97 24.60 16.53
N LEU A 203 7.50 24.95 15.32
CA LEU A 203 8.08 24.47 14.06
C LEU A 203 9.51 24.95 13.81
N THR A 204 10.01 25.92 14.60
CA THR A 204 11.36 26.48 14.47
C THR A 204 12.40 25.77 15.31
N LYS A 205 11.98 24.86 16.21
CA LYS A 205 12.85 24.12 17.11
C LYS A 205 12.97 22.64 16.73
N PRO A 206 14.04 21.95 17.16
CA PRO A 206 14.14 20.51 16.98
C PRO A 206 12.92 19.77 17.53
N LEU A 207 12.39 18.81 16.75
CA LEU A 207 11.27 17.97 17.17
C LEU A 207 11.77 16.71 17.85
N LEU A 208 11.29 16.39 19.05
CA LEU A 208 11.52 15.10 19.66
C LEU A 208 10.32 14.17 19.42
N VAL A 209 10.59 12.93 19.03
CA VAL A 209 9.58 11.89 18.79
C VAL A 209 9.87 10.70 19.69
N CYS A 210 8.90 10.26 20.48
CA CYS A 210 9.00 9.07 21.33
C CYS A 210 7.84 8.10 21.14
N GLU A 211 7.87 6.92 21.78
CA GLU A 211 6.87 5.87 21.55
C GLU A 211 5.59 6.04 22.35
N GLY A 212 5.67 6.64 23.55
CA GLY A 212 4.56 6.62 24.51
C GLY A 212 4.09 7.98 24.97
N HIS A 213 2.79 8.10 25.25
CA HIS A 213 2.20 9.32 25.82
C HIS A 213 2.81 9.68 27.18
N ILE A 214 3.13 8.67 27.99
CA ILE A 214 3.76 8.89 29.31
C ILE A 214 5.19 9.40 29.14
N ASP A 215 5.89 9.00 28.08
CA ASP A 215 7.23 9.49 27.77
C ASP A 215 7.18 10.96 27.37
N VAL A 216 6.22 11.38 26.54
CA VAL A 216 5.99 12.82 26.27
C VAL A 216 5.76 13.57 27.57
N MET A 217 4.90 13.07 28.45
CA MET A 217 4.62 13.73 29.72
C MET A 217 5.87 13.84 30.60
N SER A 218 6.71 12.82 30.61
CA SER A 218 7.97 12.80 31.37
C SER A 218 8.99 13.79 30.85
N ILE A 219 9.08 13.90 29.51
CA ILE A 219 9.97 14.84 28.82
C ILE A 219 9.50 16.28 29.03
N VAL A 220 8.19 16.54 28.96
CA VAL A 220 7.62 17.86 29.27
C VAL A 220 7.79 18.22 30.76
N GLU A 221 7.63 17.26 31.65
CA GLU A 221 7.88 17.43 33.09
C GLU A 221 9.34 17.81 33.37
N ALA A 222 10.27 17.31 32.53
CA ALA A 222 11.69 17.68 32.60
C ALA A 222 11.98 19.08 32.01
N GLY A 223 11.03 19.69 31.31
CA GLY A 223 11.18 21.04 30.73
C GLY A 223 11.36 21.09 29.20
N TRP A 224 11.39 19.96 28.50
CA TRP A 224 11.45 19.95 27.04
C TRP A 224 10.04 19.82 26.46
N THR A 225 9.52 20.91 25.85
CA THR A 225 8.12 20.97 25.41
C THR A 225 7.90 20.57 23.95
N ASN A 226 8.95 20.61 23.11
CA ASN A 226 8.87 20.32 21.66
C ASN A 226 8.94 18.82 21.39
N VAL A 227 7.94 18.07 21.87
CA VAL A 227 7.91 16.60 21.84
C VAL A 227 6.55 16.06 21.46
N VAL A 228 6.53 15.01 20.62
CA VAL A 228 5.33 14.28 20.20
C VAL A 228 5.51 12.78 20.42
N THR A 229 4.41 12.04 20.48
CA THR A 229 4.47 10.56 20.44
C THR A 229 3.78 10.00 19.22
N ILE A 230 4.30 8.87 18.76
CA ILE A 230 3.66 8.08 17.70
C ILE A 230 2.34 7.48 18.18
N PRO A 231 1.33 7.35 17.31
CA PRO A 231 -0.01 6.90 17.72
C PRO A 231 -0.07 5.42 18.11
N ASN A 232 0.77 4.59 17.52
CA ASN A 232 0.85 3.14 17.75
C ASN A 232 2.28 2.74 18.13
N GLY A 233 2.56 1.45 18.31
CA GLY A 233 3.93 1.02 18.63
C GLY A 233 4.91 1.27 17.50
N ALA A 234 6.21 1.16 17.79
CA ALA A 234 7.32 1.50 16.89
C ALA A 234 7.29 0.80 15.51
N SER A 235 6.68 -0.38 15.42
CA SER A 235 6.55 -1.13 14.17
C SER A 235 5.58 -0.48 13.15
N ASP A 236 4.63 0.36 13.62
CA ASP A 236 3.72 1.08 12.75
C ASP A 236 4.34 2.40 12.29
N THR A 237 4.64 2.51 11.01
CA THR A 237 5.18 3.72 10.38
C THR A 237 4.15 4.51 9.57
N SER A 238 2.86 4.18 9.65
CA SER A 238 1.78 4.87 8.94
C SER A 238 1.65 6.36 9.34
N TRP A 239 2.04 6.68 10.56
CA TRP A 239 2.06 8.05 11.07
C TRP A 239 2.98 8.99 10.28
N ILE A 240 4.06 8.48 9.66
CA ILE A 240 4.97 9.29 8.85
C ILE A 240 4.26 9.80 7.59
N GLN A 241 3.48 8.94 6.95
CA GLN A 241 2.71 9.32 5.77
C GLN A 241 1.65 10.37 6.10
N PHE A 242 0.91 10.17 7.20
CA PHE A 242 -0.17 11.08 7.61
C PHE A 242 0.35 12.45 8.04
N ASN A 243 1.47 12.50 8.75
CA ASN A 243 2.07 13.75 9.25
C ASN A 243 3.23 14.23 8.37
N TYR A 244 3.32 13.79 7.10
CA TYR A 244 4.50 14.05 6.25
C TYR A 244 4.80 15.52 6.11
N GLU A 245 3.81 16.34 5.81
CA GLU A 245 3.97 17.79 5.63
C GLU A 245 4.39 18.51 6.92
N PHE A 246 3.84 18.11 8.06
CA PHE A 246 4.28 18.58 9.38
C PHE A 246 5.75 18.22 9.66
N LEU A 247 6.15 16.98 9.38
CA LEU A 247 7.51 16.50 9.64
C LEU A 247 8.57 17.16 8.74
N GLU A 248 8.19 17.61 7.55
CA GLU A 248 9.10 18.30 6.61
C GLU A 248 9.48 19.73 7.05
N HIS A 249 8.83 20.30 8.05
CA HIS A 249 9.24 21.58 8.63
C HIS A 249 10.52 21.47 9.48
N PHE A 250 10.90 20.27 9.95
CA PHE A 250 12.01 20.11 10.89
C PHE A 250 13.31 19.76 10.21
N ASN A 251 14.34 20.58 10.44
CA ASN A 251 15.71 20.29 10.02
C ASN A 251 16.42 19.32 10.97
N GLU A 252 15.93 19.17 12.21
CA GLU A 252 16.46 18.26 13.22
C GLU A 252 15.28 17.54 13.91
N ILE A 253 15.37 16.19 13.93
CA ILE A 253 14.39 15.32 14.59
C ILE A 253 15.14 14.40 15.53
N ILE A 254 14.84 14.51 16.83
CA ILE A 254 15.44 13.68 17.88
C ILE A 254 14.51 12.50 18.13
N LEU A 255 15.02 11.28 18.13
CA LEU A 255 14.26 10.04 18.29
C LEU A 255 14.62 9.38 19.61
N TRP A 256 13.60 9.12 20.44
CA TRP A 256 13.76 8.36 21.69
C TRP A 256 12.77 7.21 21.73
N PHE A 257 13.17 6.07 21.20
CA PHE A 257 12.35 4.86 21.15
C PHE A 257 12.82 3.85 22.20
N ASP A 258 11.95 2.91 22.53
CA ASP A 258 12.24 1.85 23.50
C ASP A 258 13.45 1.01 23.07
N ASN A 259 14.29 0.62 24.04
CA ASN A 259 15.50 -0.17 23.79
C ASN A 259 15.21 -1.69 23.70
N ASP A 260 14.03 -2.10 23.21
CA ASP A 260 13.73 -3.49 22.89
C ASP A 260 13.89 -3.79 21.39
N SER A 261 13.68 -5.04 20.99
CA SER A 261 13.86 -5.43 19.59
C SER A 261 12.89 -4.73 18.63
N ALA A 262 11.65 -4.48 19.07
CA ALA A 262 10.62 -3.80 18.28
C ALA A 262 10.95 -2.31 18.13
N GLY A 263 11.33 -1.65 19.23
CA GLY A 263 11.74 -0.25 19.23
C GLY A 263 12.96 0.01 18.35
N ARG A 264 14.01 -0.84 18.45
CA ARG A 264 15.20 -0.73 17.57
C ARG A 264 14.87 -0.90 16.08
N SER A 265 14.04 -1.89 15.74
CA SER A 265 13.60 -2.10 14.35
C SER A 265 12.78 -0.92 13.83
N GLY A 266 11.82 -0.44 14.63
CA GLY A 266 10.98 0.71 14.32
C GLY A 266 11.80 1.99 14.16
N LEU A 267 12.77 2.22 15.06
CA LEU A 267 13.70 3.35 15.00
C LEU A 267 14.47 3.38 13.68
N ASN A 268 15.07 2.26 13.28
CA ASN A 268 15.83 2.18 12.02
C ASN A 268 14.93 2.46 10.79
N ASN A 269 13.71 1.94 10.77
CA ASN A 269 12.77 2.21 9.68
C ASN A 269 12.33 3.69 9.67
N THR A 270 12.10 4.27 10.83
CA THR A 270 11.75 5.68 10.99
C THR A 270 12.86 6.59 10.48
N ILE A 271 14.10 6.35 10.88
CA ILE A 271 15.28 7.12 10.44
C ILE A 271 15.42 7.12 8.92
N LYS A 272 15.33 5.95 8.29
CA LYS A 272 15.43 5.82 6.83
C LYS A 272 14.35 6.62 6.08
N ARG A 273 13.15 6.68 6.63
CA ARG A 273 12.02 7.42 6.02
C ARG A 273 12.09 8.92 6.27
N LEU A 274 12.51 9.34 7.47
CA LEU A 274 12.66 10.76 7.81
C LEU A 274 13.91 11.40 7.19
N GLY A 275 14.94 10.60 6.94
CA GLY A 275 16.24 11.05 6.45
C GLY A 275 17.29 11.07 7.56
N GLU A 276 18.33 10.26 7.38
CA GLU A 276 19.42 10.07 8.38
C GLU A 276 20.12 11.39 8.75
N TYR A 277 20.25 12.30 7.78
CA TYR A 277 20.96 13.56 7.93
C TYR A 277 20.33 14.56 8.92
N ARG A 278 19.04 14.38 9.25
CA ARG A 278 18.30 15.24 10.19
C ARG A 278 17.86 14.53 11.47
N CYS A 279 18.15 13.24 11.58
CA CYS A 279 17.80 12.45 12.75
C CYS A 279 18.94 12.35 13.74
N LYS A 280 18.64 12.51 15.03
CA LYS A 280 19.52 12.18 16.16
C LYS A 280 18.84 11.14 17.03
N ILE A 281 19.62 10.35 17.75
CA ILE A 281 19.12 9.26 18.59
C ILE A 281 19.48 9.54 20.03
N VAL A 282 18.51 9.46 20.94
CA VAL A 282 18.78 9.43 22.38
C VAL A 282 19.22 8.03 22.75
N THR A 283 20.43 7.90 23.26
CA THR A 283 21.03 6.62 23.66
C THR A 283 21.37 6.68 25.16
N PRO A 284 20.49 6.16 26.03
CA PRO A 284 20.81 6.00 27.47
C PRO A 284 22.01 5.08 27.66
N GLU A 285 22.83 5.37 28.68
CA GLU A 285 24.01 4.60 29.01
C GLU A 285 23.70 3.38 29.90
N THR A 286 24.63 2.46 30.03
CA THR A 286 24.50 1.32 30.97
C THR A 286 24.31 1.79 32.40
N SER A 287 24.87 2.92 32.78
CA SER A 287 24.66 3.56 34.10
C SER A 287 23.20 3.96 34.35
N ASP A 288 22.47 4.35 33.29
CA ASP A 288 21.05 4.67 33.35
C ASP A 288 20.22 3.40 33.54
N GLU A 289 20.57 2.32 32.82
CA GLU A 289 19.93 1.00 32.99
C GLU A 289 20.10 0.50 34.43
N ASP A 290 21.31 0.61 34.98
CA ASP A 290 21.61 0.20 36.37
C ASP A 290 20.86 1.06 37.39
N ALA A 291 20.71 2.36 37.14
CA ALA A 291 19.91 3.26 37.99
C ALA A 291 18.41 2.90 37.98
N VAL A 292 17.87 2.59 36.79
CA VAL A 292 16.48 2.15 36.63
C VAL A 292 16.24 0.81 37.36
N GLU A 293 17.15 -0.16 37.21
CA GLU A 293 17.05 -1.43 37.89
C GLU A 293 17.07 -1.26 39.41
N LYS A 294 18.00 -0.46 39.93
CA LYS A 294 18.09 -0.11 41.35
C LYS A 294 16.82 0.56 41.86
N TYR A 295 16.24 1.48 41.11
CA TYR A 295 15.00 2.15 41.49
C TYR A 295 13.87 1.16 41.70
N TYR A 296 13.67 0.22 40.82
CA TYR A 296 12.59 -0.77 40.94
C TYR A 296 12.87 -1.81 42.02
N GLN A 297 14.12 -2.19 42.23
CA GLN A 297 14.51 -3.12 43.30
C GLN A 297 14.24 -2.60 44.74
N GLN A 298 14.05 -1.27 44.92
CA GLN A 298 13.62 -0.71 46.18
C GLN A 298 12.22 -1.16 46.58
N PHE A 299 11.36 -1.46 45.58
CA PHE A 299 9.97 -1.89 45.82
C PHE A 299 9.81 -3.42 45.80
N ASN A 300 10.64 -4.10 45.00
CA ASN A 300 10.71 -5.57 44.97
C ASN A 300 12.07 -6.00 44.47
N LYS A 301 12.81 -6.73 45.29
CA LYS A 301 14.19 -7.19 45.01
C LYS A 301 14.30 -8.14 43.81
N ASP A 302 13.22 -8.83 43.44
CA ASP A 302 13.18 -9.79 42.36
C ASP A 302 12.83 -9.15 40.98
N ILE A 303 12.65 -7.82 40.96
CA ILE A 303 12.34 -7.11 39.70
C ILE A 303 13.64 -6.71 39.01
N HIS A 304 13.78 -7.17 37.76
CA HIS A 304 14.88 -6.82 36.85
C HIS A 304 14.33 -6.00 35.66
N ILE A 305 14.09 -4.70 35.90
CA ILE A 305 13.65 -3.76 34.86
C ILE A 305 14.83 -2.88 34.50
N ARG A 306 15.32 -2.99 33.26
CA ARG A 306 16.42 -2.18 32.70
C ARG A 306 15.96 -1.31 31.52
N LYS A 307 14.65 -1.13 31.38
CA LYS A 307 14.05 -0.37 30.28
C LYS A 307 14.24 1.12 30.52
N THR A 308 14.90 1.81 29.61
CA THR A 308 15.27 3.22 29.69
C THR A 308 14.37 4.12 28.84
N ASP A 309 13.05 3.88 28.92
CA ASP A 309 12.07 4.85 28.44
C ASP A 309 12.14 6.15 29.27
N ALA A 310 11.63 7.24 28.71
CA ALA A 310 11.76 8.54 29.35
C ALA A 310 11.10 8.61 30.76
N ASN A 311 10.04 7.82 31.00
CA ASN A 311 9.41 7.77 32.31
C ASN A 311 10.29 7.04 33.34
N ASN A 312 10.92 5.95 32.95
CA ASN A 312 11.83 5.23 33.85
C ASN A 312 13.05 6.08 34.19
N ILE A 313 13.60 6.83 33.23
CA ILE A 313 14.69 7.78 33.48
C ILE A 313 14.24 8.90 34.41
N LEU A 314 13.03 9.47 34.22
CA LEU A 314 12.51 10.48 35.12
C LEU A 314 12.47 10.01 36.57
N LEU A 315 11.97 8.78 36.81
CA LEU A 315 11.81 8.20 38.12
C LEU A 315 13.15 7.82 38.77
N ALA A 316 14.10 7.31 38.01
CA ALA A 316 15.35 6.80 38.53
C ALA A 316 16.48 7.82 38.57
N CYS A 317 16.52 8.76 37.62
CA CYS A 317 17.65 9.68 37.43
C CYS A 317 17.26 11.16 37.50
N GLY A 318 15.92 11.49 37.49
CA GLY A 318 15.45 12.86 37.57
C GLY A 318 15.37 13.61 36.23
N LYS A 319 14.91 14.89 36.36
CA LYS A 319 14.63 15.75 35.19
C LYS A 319 15.89 16.16 34.41
N GLU A 320 16.94 16.45 35.17
CA GLU A 320 18.22 16.91 34.62
C GLU A 320 18.85 15.88 33.67
N ARG A 321 18.69 14.57 34.00
CA ARG A 321 19.21 13.50 33.15
C ARG A 321 18.48 13.40 31.84
N ILE A 322 17.15 13.59 31.82
CA ILE A 322 16.37 13.64 30.58
C ILE A 322 16.89 14.74 29.66
N ILE A 323 17.04 15.96 30.19
CA ILE A 323 17.55 17.10 29.41
C ILE A 323 18.96 16.85 28.91
N GLN A 324 19.82 16.25 29.74
CA GLN A 324 21.18 15.88 29.33
C GLN A 324 21.15 14.89 28.17
N LEU A 325 20.38 13.81 28.26
CA LEU A 325 20.25 12.81 27.21
C LEU A 325 19.73 13.39 25.90
N ILE A 326 18.75 14.30 25.96
CA ILE A 326 18.25 14.98 24.75
C ILE A 326 19.32 15.86 24.12
N ASN A 327 20.05 16.65 24.93
CA ASN A 327 21.09 17.55 24.45
C ASN A 327 22.34 16.80 23.92
N THR A 328 22.57 15.58 24.38
CA THR A 328 23.68 14.72 23.93
C THR A 328 23.22 13.66 22.92
N ALA A 329 22.02 13.82 22.34
CA ALA A 329 21.51 12.90 21.33
C ALA A 329 22.51 12.75 20.16
N GLU A 330 22.83 11.51 19.84
CA GLU A 330 23.89 11.16 18.91
C GLU A 330 23.45 11.32 17.46
N GLU A 331 24.31 11.89 16.64
CA GLU A 331 24.14 11.85 15.19
C GLU A 331 24.29 10.41 14.69
N ILE A 332 23.59 10.08 13.61
CA ILE A 332 23.70 8.74 13.04
C ILE A 332 25.10 8.52 12.50
N PRO A 333 25.81 7.46 12.92
CA PRO A 333 27.17 7.21 12.50
C PRO A 333 27.33 7.13 10.98
N VAL A 334 28.46 7.58 10.46
CA VAL A 334 28.81 7.46 9.04
C VAL A 334 28.88 5.98 8.66
N LYS A 335 27.91 5.52 7.87
CA LYS A 335 27.62 4.10 7.58
C LYS A 335 28.65 3.35 6.73
N ASN A 336 29.75 3.98 6.32
CA ASN A 336 30.60 3.39 5.29
C ASN A 336 31.78 2.58 5.85
N ILE A 337 31.94 2.52 7.16
CA ILE A 337 33.10 1.85 7.79
C ILE A 337 32.63 1.21 9.10
N THR A 338 32.65 -0.12 9.16
CA THR A 338 32.43 -0.88 10.38
C THR A 338 33.57 -1.85 10.64
N TYR A 339 33.73 -2.27 11.87
CA TYR A 339 34.68 -3.34 12.20
C TYR A 339 34.03 -4.69 11.97
N LEU A 340 34.81 -5.70 11.54
CA LEU A 340 34.28 -7.06 11.33
C LEU A 340 33.59 -7.63 12.59
N MET A 341 34.05 -7.23 13.76
CA MET A 341 33.50 -7.69 15.04
C MET A 341 32.09 -7.08 15.35
N ASP A 342 31.79 -5.95 14.73
CA ASP A 342 30.49 -5.27 14.93
C ASP A 342 29.43 -5.78 13.94
N GLU A 343 29.86 -6.48 12.89
CA GLU A 343 28.99 -7.07 11.89
C GLU A 343 28.63 -8.52 12.26
N LYS A 344 27.32 -8.78 12.41
CA LYS A 344 26.82 -10.14 12.59
C LYS A 344 26.57 -10.78 11.23
N SER A 345 27.08 -11.99 11.06
CA SER A 345 26.71 -12.81 9.90
C SER A 345 25.21 -13.10 9.93
N THR A 346 24.51 -12.84 8.84
CA THR A 346 23.07 -13.10 8.71
C THR A 346 22.88 -14.35 7.84
N PRO A 347 22.43 -15.49 8.42
CA PRO A 347 22.11 -16.67 7.64
C PRO A 347 21.00 -16.37 6.62
N ILE A 348 20.96 -17.10 5.50
CA ILE A 348 19.93 -16.94 4.45
C ILE A 348 18.51 -17.14 5.04
N SER A 349 18.35 -18.00 6.04
CA SER A 349 17.09 -18.21 6.74
C SER A 349 16.53 -16.98 7.44
N GLU A 350 17.41 -16.11 7.92
CA GLU A 350 17.10 -14.90 8.70
C GLU A 350 17.02 -13.62 7.83
N LEU A 351 17.37 -13.72 6.54
CA LEU A 351 17.24 -12.58 5.63
C LEU A 351 15.79 -12.13 5.55
N ASP A 352 15.59 -10.81 5.58
CA ASP A 352 14.30 -10.19 5.31
C ASP A 352 13.87 -10.50 3.87
N LYS A 353 12.72 -11.13 3.71
CA LYS A 353 12.25 -11.64 2.42
C LYS A 353 10.74 -11.91 2.43
N PHE A 354 10.17 -11.99 1.24
CA PHE A 354 8.82 -12.51 1.01
C PHE A 354 8.85 -13.55 -0.12
N PRO A 355 7.94 -14.55 -0.13
CA PRO A 355 7.93 -15.57 -1.17
C PRO A 355 7.60 -14.97 -2.54
N THR A 356 7.99 -15.60 -3.64
CA THR A 356 7.51 -15.23 -4.98
C THR A 356 6.06 -15.63 -5.22
N GLY A 357 5.56 -16.55 -4.40
CA GLY A 357 4.23 -17.15 -4.55
C GLY A 357 4.16 -18.21 -5.64
N ILE A 358 5.29 -18.59 -6.23
CA ILE A 358 5.45 -19.66 -7.22
C ILE A 358 6.48 -20.64 -6.66
N LYS A 359 6.01 -21.79 -6.21
CA LYS A 359 6.84 -22.77 -5.48
C LYS A 359 8.12 -23.16 -6.23
N GLY A 360 8.01 -23.39 -7.54
CA GLY A 360 9.19 -23.75 -8.34
C GLY A 360 10.28 -22.67 -8.35
N ILE A 361 9.93 -21.41 -8.19
CA ILE A 361 10.90 -20.33 -8.06
C ILE A 361 11.40 -20.25 -6.62
N ASP A 362 10.51 -20.31 -5.64
CA ASP A 362 10.87 -20.21 -4.22
C ASP A 362 11.81 -21.33 -3.79
N ASP A 363 11.64 -22.53 -4.34
CA ASP A 363 12.53 -23.68 -4.09
C ASP A 363 13.96 -23.42 -4.60
N MET A 364 14.15 -22.60 -5.65
CA MET A 364 15.46 -22.22 -6.18
C MET A 364 16.12 -21.07 -5.42
N ILE A 365 15.34 -20.03 -5.07
CA ILE A 365 15.90 -18.72 -4.68
C ILE A 365 15.54 -18.30 -3.25
N TYR A 366 14.77 -19.07 -2.52
CA TYR A 366 14.30 -18.79 -1.15
C TYR A 366 13.46 -17.50 -1.02
N GLY A 367 12.84 -17.02 -2.11
CA GLY A 367 12.00 -15.84 -2.15
C GLY A 367 12.70 -14.53 -2.56
N ASN A 368 11.94 -13.45 -2.53
CA ASN A 368 12.41 -12.10 -2.83
C ASN A 368 13.06 -11.48 -1.60
N ILE A 369 14.37 -11.30 -1.65
CA ILE A 369 15.20 -10.84 -0.53
C ILE A 369 15.30 -9.32 -0.52
N PHE A 370 15.40 -8.72 0.67
CA PHE A 370 15.77 -7.32 0.90
C PHE A 370 17.21 -7.22 1.46
N PRO A 371 18.07 -6.33 0.91
CA PRO A 371 17.88 -5.58 -0.34
C PRO A 371 18.16 -6.44 -1.57
N SER A 372 17.48 -6.17 -2.70
CA SER A 372 17.76 -6.84 -3.96
C SER A 372 17.39 -6.01 -5.18
N LEU A 373 18.28 -5.97 -6.18
CA LEU A 373 17.98 -5.54 -7.54
C LEU A 373 17.86 -6.79 -8.41
N THR A 374 16.65 -7.09 -8.87
CA THR A 374 16.33 -8.26 -9.71
C THR A 374 16.01 -7.83 -11.14
N ILE A 375 16.54 -8.52 -12.14
CA ILE A 375 16.26 -8.28 -13.54
C ILE A 375 15.48 -9.45 -14.12
N TYR A 376 14.40 -9.13 -14.84
CA TYR A 376 13.61 -10.07 -15.65
C TYR A 376 13.90 -9.84 -17.12
N SER A 377 14.53 -10.79 -17.78
CA SER A 377 14.86 -10.72 -19.20
C SER A 377 14.34 -11.94 -19.99
N GLY A 378 14.37 -11.86 -21.31
CA GLY A 378 13.87 -12.89 -22.22
C GLY A 378 13.25 -12.28 -23.48
N HIS A 379 12.96 -13.10 -24.50
CA HIS A 379 12.43 -12.64 -25.78
C HIS A 379 11.09 -11.91 -25.66
N ALA A 380 10.74 -11.13 -26.69
CA ALA A 380 9.43 -10.47 -26.75
C ALA A 380 8.31 -11.50 -26.61
N GLY A 381 7.30 -11.17 -25.82
CA GLY A 381 6.16 -12.05 -25.56
C GLY A 381 6.46 -13.30 -24.72
N SER A 382 7.64 -13.44 -24.10
CA SER A 382 7.96 -14.60 -23.25
C SER A 382 7.23 -14.65 -21.90
N GLY A 383 6.63 -13.54 -21.45
CA GLY A 383 5.89 -13.46 -20.19
C GLY A 383 6.65 -12.77 -19.04
N LYS A 384 7.68 -11.97 -19.35
CA LYS A 384 8.49 -11.24 -18.36
C LYS A 384 7.64 -10.38 -17.41
N SER A 385 6.83 -9.48 -17.98
CA SER A 385 5.97 -8.58 -17.21
C SER A 385 4.92 -9.35 -16.40
N SER A 386 4.35 -10.42 -16.96
CA SER A 386 3.42 -11.29 -16.23
C SER A 386 4.08 -11.96 -15.03
N LEU A 387 5.32 -12.47 -15.23
CA LEU A 387 6.09 -13.08 -14.15
C LEU A 387 6.42 -12.05 -13.07
N ALA A 388 6.93 -10.88 -13.44
CA ALA A 388 7.26 -9.80 -12.53
C ALA A 388 6.03 -9.34 -11.74
N ASN A 389 4.87 -9.18 -12.37
CA ASN A 389 3.63 -8.80 -11.71
C ASN A 389 3.19 -9.83 -10.65
N ILE A 390 3.30 -11.12 -10.95
CA ILE A 390 2.87 -12.17 -10.01
C ILE A 390 3.90 -12.38 -8.91
N SER A 391 5.17 -12.59 -9.29
CA SER A 391 6.22 -12.96 -8.33
C SER A 391 6.69 -11.81 -7.44
N THR A 392 6.42 -10.56 -7.84
CA THR A 392 6.79 -9.38 -7.03
C THR A 392 5.58 -8.61 -6.56
N VAL A 393 4.72 -8.09 -7.47
CA VAL A 393 3.63 -7.19 -7.05
C VAL A 393 2.57 -7.94 -6.24
N ILE A 394 1.97 -8.99 -6.83
CA ILE A 394 0.88 -9.74 -6.16
C ILE A 394 1.42 -10.44 -4.91
N SER A 395 2.60 -11.02 -4.99
CA SER A 395 3.17 -11.68 -3.83
C SER A 395 3.53 -10.69 -2.72
N ALA A 396 4.07 -9.52 -3.03
CA ALA A 396 4.37 -8.49 -2.04
C ALA A 396 3.12 -8.02 -1.29
N ILE A 397 2.04 -7.69 -2.00
CA ILE A 397 0.80 -7.21 -1.35
C ILE A 397 0.13 -8.27 -0.49
N GLU A 398 0.26 -9.54 -0.83
CA GLU A 398 -0.20 -10.67 -0.02
C GLU A 398 0.65 -10.87 1.27
N ASN A 399 1.86 -10.35 1.27
CA ASN A 399 2.75 -10.35 2.42
C ASN A 399 2.82 -8.97 3.13
N ASN A 400 1.79 -8.13 2.94
CA ASN A 400 1.63 -6.80 3.54
C ASN A 400 2.72 -5.78 3.16
N GLU A 401 3.47 -6.02 2.08
CA GLU A 401 4.39 -5.04 1.53
C GLU A 401 3.65 -4.03 0.65
N LYS A 402 4.18 -2.81 0.58
CA LYS A 402 3.68 -1.79 -0.33
C LYS A 402 4.56 -1.73 -1.58
N VAL A 403 3.92 -1.60 -2.71
CA VAL A 403 4.55 -1.65 -4.03
C VAL A 403 4.38 -0.34 -4.77
N PHE A 404 5.45 0.14 -5.40
CA PHE A 404 5.41 1.21 -6.39
C PHE A 404 5.73 0.63 -7.77
N ILE A 405 4.93 1.00 -8.79
CA ILE A 405 5.07 0.51 -10.15
C ILE A 405 5.24 1.67 -11.11
N PHE A 406 6.32 1.64 -11.88
CA PHE A 406 6.49 2.41 -13.10
C PHE A 406 6.25 1.49 -14.30
N SER A 407 5.34 1.86 -15.20
CA SER A 407 5.17 1.21 -16.49
C SER A 407 5.17 2.25 -17.60
N GLY A 408 6.07 2.08 -18.56
CA GLY A 408 6.13 2.92 -19.76
C GLY A 408 5.44 2.28 -20.96
N GLU A 409 5.06 1.00 -20.90
CA GLU A 409 4.37 0.30 -21.98
C GLU A 409 2.85 0.31 -21.84
N LEU A 410 2.35 0.23 -20.60
CA LEU A 410 0.93 0.13 -20.32
C LEU A 410 0.47 1.32 -19.47
N GLU A 411 -0.66 1.89 -19.82
CA GLU A 411 -1.38 2.83 -18.97
C GLU A 411 -1.79 2.16 -17.66
N SER A 412 -1.91 2.96 -16.60
CA SER A 412 -2.25 2.49 -15.26
C SER A 412 -3.55 1.67 -15.21
N GLY A 413 -4.54 1.99 -16.04
CA GLY A 413 -5.80 1.25 -16.16
C GLY A 413 -5.61 -0.16 -16.74
N GLN A 414 -4.82 -0.29 -17.79
CA GLN A 414 -4.50 -1.59 -18.40
C GLN A 414 -3.65 -2.44 -17.45
N LEU A 415 -2.60 -1.85 -16.86
CA LEU A 415 -1.75 -2.53 -15.89
C LEU A 415 -2.55 -3.00 -14.67
N SER A 416 -3.49 -2.20 -14.19
CA SER A 416 -4.41 -2.58 -13.13
C SER A 416 -5.22 -3.83 -13.48
N SER A 417 -5.73 -3.94 -14.72
CA SER A 417 -6.44 -5.14 -15.17
C SER A 417 -5.55 -6.38 -15.17
N TRP A 418 -4.25 -6.22 -15.45
CA TRP A 418 -3.27 -7.32 -15.40
C TRP A 418 -3.00 -7.82 -13.97
N LEU A 419 -3.18 -6.98 -12.97
CA LEU A 419 -3.06 -7.35 -11.55
C LEU A 419 -4.37 -7.92 -10.99
N VAL A 420 -5.51 -7.35 -11.39
CA VAL A 420 -6.82 -7.76 -10.89
C VAL A 420 -7.21 -9.16 -11.37
N SER A 421 -6.92 -9.53 -12.63
CA SER A 421 -7.28 -10.84 -13.16
C SER A 421 -6.68 -12.04 -12.40
N PRO A 422 -5.36 -12.09 -12.11
CA PRO A 422 -4.80 -13.18 -11.30
C PRO A 422 -5.36 -13.22 -9.89
N LEU A 423 -5.62 -12.06 -9.28
CA LEU A 423 -6.19 -11.96 -7.94
C LEU A 423 -7.62 -12.51 -7.88
N ALA A 424 -8.43 -12.25 -8.91
CA ALA A 424 -9.80 -12.73 -9.01
C ALA A 424 -9.86 -14.25 -9.20
N GLY A 425 -9.00 -14.83 -10.03
CA GLY A 425 -9.02 -16.26 -10.33
C GLY A 425 -10.31 -16.71 -11.04
N LYS A 426 -10.42 -18.00 -11.29
CA LYS A 426 -11.52 -18.58 -12.09
C LYS A 426 -12.93 -18.37 -11.50
N ASN A 427 -13.01 -18.18 -10.18
CA ASN A 427 -14.30 -18.04 -9.48
C ASN A 427 -14.98 -16.69 -9.75
N HIS A 428 -14.23 -15.70 -10.22
CA HIS A 428 -14.70 -14.32 -10.38
C HIS A 428 -14.41 -13.75 -11.77
N ILE A 429 -14.06 -14.61 -12.73
CA ILE A 429 -13.85 -14.25 -14.13
C ILE A 429 -14.95 -14.84 -15.00
N MET A 430 -15.58 -13.98 -15.77
CA MET A 430 -16.61 -14.34 -16.75
C MET A 430 -16.00 -14.48 -18.14
N LYS A 431 -16.50 -15.46 -18.90
CA LYS A 431 -16.20 -15.63 -20.32
C LYS A 431 -17.28 -14.93 -21.15
N PHE A 432 -16.83 -14.18 -22.14
CA PHE A 432 -17.64 -13.57 -23.17
C PHE A 432 -17.14 -14.04 -24.53
N TYR A 433 -18.00 -14.02 -25.52
CA TYR A 433 -17.61 -14.28 -26.92
C TYR A 433 -17.82 -13.01 -27.72
N SER A 434 -16.82 -12.63 -28.48
CA SER A 434 -16.90 -11.52 -29.43
C SER A 434 -17.18 -12.06 -30.81
N GLU A 435 -18.35 -11.78 -31.37
CA GLU A 435 -18.67 -12.13 -32.75
C GLU A 435 -17.78 -11.39 -33.75
N GLU A 436 -17.45 -10.13 -33.47
CA GLU A 436 -16.58 -9.30 -34.31
C GLU A 436 -15.18 -9.89 -34.48
N TYR A 437 -14.59 -10.43 -33.41
CA TYR A 437 -13.22 -10.98 -33.45
C TYR A 437 -13.18 -12.51 -33.45
N ALA A 438 -14.32 -13.18 -33.49
CA ALA A 438 -14.47 -14.64 -33.47
C ALA A 438 -13.64 -15.34 -32.38
N ARG A 439 -13.55 -14.74 -31.18
CA ARG A 439 -12.77 -15.27 -30.07
C ARG A 439 -13.38 -14.92 -28.70
N PRO A 440 -13.13 -15.76 -27.68
CA PRO A 440 -13.52 -15.44 -26.32
C PRO A 440 -12.61 -14.35 -25.73
N PHE A 441 -13.17 -13.57 -24.81
CA PHE A 441 -12.45 -12.68 -23.91
C PHE A 441 -12.94 -12.90 -22.46
N TYR A 442 -12.14 -12.48 -21.50
CA TYR A 442 -12.30 -12.82 -20.11
C TYR A 442 -12.23 -11.56 -19.26
N ASN A 443 -13.28 -11.27 -18.49
CA ASN A 443 -13.36 -10.10 -17.63
C ASN A 443 -13.64 -10.52 -16.19
N VAL A 444 -13.01 -9.86 -15.26
CA VAL A 444 -13.34 -9.97 -13.84
C VAL A 444 -14.72 -9.35 -13.62
N THR A 445 -15.51 -9.93 -12.73
CA THR A 445 -16.82 -9.36 -12.36
C THR A 445 -16.62 -8.03 -11.64
N ASP A 446 -17.50 -7.05 -11.89
CA ASP A 446 -17.41 -5.71 -11.28
C ASP A 446 -17.40 -5.77 -9.75
N GLN A 447 -18.16 -6.70 -9.18
CA GLN A 447 -18.19 -6.91 -7.74
C GLN A 447 -16.84 -7.37 -7.20
N ALA A 448 -16.22 -8.40 -7.81
CA ALA A 448 -14.91 -8.89 -7.38
C ALA A 448 -13.84 -7.83 -7.58
N GLU A 449 -13.83 -7.12 -8.71
CA GLU A 449 -12.90 -6.03 -8.96
C GLU A 449 -13.01 -4.94 -7.89
N THR A 450 -14.23 -4.57 -7.51
CA THR A 450 -14.47 -3.59 -6.44
C THR A 450 -13.90 -4.06 -5.11
N TYR A 451 -14.12 -5.32 -4.73
CA TYR A 451 -13.57 -5.88 -3.49
C TYR A 451 -12.04 -5.97 -3.51
N ILE A 452 -11.45 -6.42 -4.61
CA ILE A 452 -10.00 -6.49 -4.80
C ILE A 452 -9.38 -5.11 -4.64
N ARG A 453 -9.90 -4.11 -5.36
CA ARG A 453 -9.41 -2.73 -5.30
C ARG A 453 -9.54 -2.13 -3.90
N LYS A 454 -10.63 -2.42 -3.21
CA LYS A 454 -10.85 -1.96 -1.84
C LYS A 454 -9.87 -2.62 -0.86
N TYR A 455 -9.64 -3.91 -0.98
CA TYR A 455 -8.77 -4.66 -0.07
C TYR A 455 -7.31 -4.23 -0.19
N TYR A 456 -6.79 -4.08 -1.43
CA TYR A 456 -5.39 -3.69 -1.68
C TYR A 456 -5.19 -2.19 -1.92
N ARG A 457 -6.15 -1.37 -1.58
CA ARG A 457 -6.19 0.07 -1.85
C ARG A 457 -4.92 0.82 -1.51
N SER A 458 -4.31 0.53 -0.37
CA SER A 458 -3.13 1.22 0.15
C SER A 458 -1.80 0.53 -0.17
N ASN A 459 -1.84 -0.60 -0.89
CA ASN A 459 -0.66 -1.43 -1.09
C ASN A 459 0.02 -1.19 -2.44
N ILE A 460 -0.67 -0.66 -3.44
CA ILE A 460 -0.14 -0.47 -4.79
C ILE A 460 -0.21 1.00 -5.19
N LEU A 461 0.93 1.56 -5.54
CA LEU A 461 1.06 2.90 -6.10
C LEU A 461 1.56 2.81 -7.54
N PHE A 462 0.92 3.54 -8.44
CA PHE A 462 1.36 3.66 -9.83
C PHE A 462 2.07 5.00 -10.05
N TYR A 463 3.14 4.98 -10.85
CA TYR A 463 3.65 6.21 -11.44
C TYR A 463 2.59 6.78 -12.38
N ASN A 464 2.28 8.06 -12.23
CA ASN A 464 1.29 8.76 -13.05
C ASN A 464 1.88 10.09 -13.54
N GLY A 465 2.81 10.02 -14.48
CA GLY A 465 3.33 11.19 -15.19
C GLY A 465 2.35 11.69 -16.25
N GLU A 466 2.39 12.96 -16.58
CA GLU A 466 1.52 13.54 -17.63
C GLU A 466 1.87 12.98 -19.02
N ASP A 467 3.14 12.57 -19.23
CA ASP A 467 3.60 11.87 -20.43
C ASP A 467 4.65 10.83 -20.06
N ASN A 468 4.25 9.55 -20.05
CA ASN A 468 5.13 8.45 -19.65
C ASN A 468 6.31 8.24 -20.63
N LEU A 469 6.20 8.69 -21.88
CA LEU A 469 7.24 8.53 -22.90
C LEU A 469 8.38 9.56 -22.76
N GLU A 470 8.12 10.70 -22.08
CA GLU A 470 9.11 11.73 -21.80
C GLU A 470 9.69 11.66 -20.38
N THR A 471 9.28 10.67 -19.58
CA THR A 471 9.69 10.54 -18.19
C THR A 471 11.21 10.31 -18.08
N SER A 472 11.91 11.21 -17.41
CA SER A 472 13.35 11.08 -17.21
C SER A 472 13.69 10.04 -16.13
N SER A 473 14.90 9.50 -16.19
CA SER A 473 15.41 8.58 -15.17
C SER A 473 15.48 9.19 -13.76
N ASN A 474 15.66 10.52 -13.67
CA ASN A 474 15.66 11.23 -12.40
C ASN A 474 14.23 11.35 -11.82
N ASP A 475 13.22 11.57 -12.66
CA ASP A 475 11.82 11.64 -12.21
C ASP A 475 11.34 10.30 -11.64
N VAL A 476 11.74 9.20 -12.27
CA VAL A 476 11.46 7.85 -11.75
C VAL A 476 12.11 7.67 -10.38
N LEU A 477 13.40 7.99 -10.24
CA LEU A 477 14.12 7.86 -8.97
C LEU A 477 13.54 8.74 -7.86
N ASN A 478 13.21 10.00 -8.18
CA ASN A 478 12.57 10.91 -7.24
C ASN A 478 11.20 10.38 -6.79
N SER A 479 10.43 9.85 -7.72
CA SER A 479 9.12 9.26 -7.40
C SER A 479 9.25 7.99 -6.55
N MET A 480 10.26 7.15 -6.82
CA MET A 480 10.60 6.00 -5.98
C MET A 480 11.00 6.43 -4.56
N GLU A 481 11.79 7.50 -4.43
CA GLU A 481 12.20 8.03 -3.11
C GLU A 481 11.00 8.57 -2.34
N ILE A 482 10.08 9.29 -2.99
CA ILE A 482 8.82 9.75 -2.40
C ILE A 482 7.95 8.55 -2.02
N ALA A 483 7.84 7.55 -2.90
CA ALA A 483 7.06 6.34 -2.62
C ALA A 483 7.60 5.60 -1.39
N TYR A 484 8.91 5.53 -1.21
CA TYR A 484 9.52 4.97 -0.02
C TYR A 484 9.27 5.86 1.22
N LYS A 485 9.66 7.14 1.17
CA LYS A 485 9.63 8.04 2.33
C LYS A 485 8.21 8.33 2.80
N LYS A 486 7.32 8.74 1.90
CA LYS A 486 5.95 9.14 2.22
C LYS A 486 5.03 7.92 2.44
N PHE A 487 5.05 6.94 1.53
CA PHE A 487 4.08 5.84 1.53
C PHE A 487 4.60 4.54 2.12
N GLY A 488 5.91 4.41 2.31
CA GLY A 488 6.54 3.22 2.87
C GLY A 488 6.61 2.05 1.90
N CYS A 489 6.70 2.32 0.60
CA CYS A 489 6.89 1.27 -0.39
C CYS A 489 8.27 0.63 -0.23
N ARG A 490 8.33 -0.69 -0.12
CA ARG A 490 9.57 -1.46 -0.04
C ARG A 490 9.83 -2.29 -1.29
N VAL A 491 8.84 -2.47 -2.14
CA VAL A 491 8.93 -3.21 -3.39
C VAL A 491 8.69 -2.25 -4.56
N PHE A 492 9.54 -2.30 -5.57
CA PHE A 492 9.50 -1.43 -6.74
C PHE A 492 9.56 -2.28 -8.01
N LEU A 493 8.65 -2.02 -8.95
CA LEU A 493 8.67 -2.62 -10.28
C LEU A 493 8.83 -1.52 -11.33
N ILE A 494 9.81 -1.70 -12.23
CA ILE A 494 10.06 -0.85 -13.39
C ILE A 494 9.87 -1.69 -14.65
N ASP A 495 8.81 -1.47 -15.41
CA ASP A 495 8.44 -2.17 -16.63
C ASP A 495 8.20 -1.18 -17.78
N ASN A 496 9.18 -0.91 -18.66
CA ASN A 496 10.53 -1.46 -18.69
C ASN A 496 11.59 -0.34 -18.80
N LEU A 497 12.85 -0.76 -18.77
CA LEU A 497 14.01 0.16 -18.86
C LEU A 497 14.03 0.98 -20.17
N MET A 498 13.51 0.42 -21.27
CA MET A 498 13.60 1.04 -22.61
C MET A 498 12.67 2.23 -22.81
N THR A 499 11.66 2.36 -21.97
CA THR A 499 10.66 3.45 -22.03
C THR A 499 11.04 4.66 -21.20
N ILE A 500 12.11 4.57 -20.39
CA ILE A 500 12.62 5.68 -19.61
C ILE A 500 13.53 6.52 -20.48
N ASN A 501 13.27 7.82 -20.56
CA ASN A 501 14.16 8.77 -21.21
C ASN A 501 15.43 8.94 -20.35
N ILE A 502 16.52 8.41 -20.89
CA ILE A 502 17.82 8.48 -20.26
C ILE A 502 18.68 9.39 -21.13
N ASP A 503 18.98 10.59 -20.65
CA ASP A 503 19.72 11.61 -21.38
C ASP A 503 21.08 11.10 -21.86
N GLY A 504 21.25 11.06 -23.17
CA GLY A 504 22.51 10.71 -23.84
C GLY A 504 22.39 11.00 -25.32
N GLY A 505 23.23 11.91 -25.85
CA GLY A 505 23.13 12.45 -27.23
C GLY A 505 23.39 11.43 -28.34
N ASP A 506 24.32 10.50 -28.15
CA ASP A 506 24.75 9.48 -29.14
C ASP A 506 24.63 8.06 -28.54
N ALA A 507 24.79 7.05 -29.36
CA ALA A 507 24.61 5.66 -28.93
C ALA A 507 25.50 5.28 -27.75
N ASP A 508 26.78 5.68 -27.75
CA ASP A 508 27.72 5.38 -26.67
C ASP A 508 27.39 6.13 -25.39
N SER A 509 26.97 7.39 -25.48
CA SER A 509 26.51 8.17 -24.32
C SER A 509 25.21 7.63 -23.72
N LYS A 510 24.32 7.08 -24.56
CA LYS A 510 23.07 6.43 -24.11
C LYS A 510 23.36 5.17 -23.28
N TRP A 511 24.36 4.37 -23.69
CA TRP A 511 24.78 3.18 -22.93
C TRP A 511 25.36 3.54 -21.57
N GLU A 512 26.19 4.57 -21.53
CA GLU A 512 26.77 5.04 -20.29
C GLU A 512 25.70 5.62 -19.33
N ALA A 513 24.73 6.33 -19.87
CA ALA A 513 23.62 6.87 -19.12
C ALA A 513 22.72 5.76 -18.54
N GLN A 514 22.43 4.71 -19.31
CA GLN A 514 21.72 3.51 -18.82
C GLN A 514 22.49 2.84 -17.67
N LYS A 515 23.79 2.65 -17.83
CA LYS A 515 24.65 2.11 -16.77
C LYS A 515 24.59 2.95 -15.51
N LYS A 516 24.69 4.28 -15.63
CA LYS A 516 24.59 5.21 -14.49
C LYS A 516 23.23 5.09 -13.77
N PHE A 517 22.14 4.96 -14.55
CA PHE A 517 20.80 4.78 -13.96
C PHE A 517 20.71 3.50 -13.14
N ILE A 518 21.24 2.39 -13.64
CA ILE A 518 21.20 1.10 -12.94
C ILE A 518 22.09 1.11 -11.69
N ILE A 519 23.23 1.78 -11.74
CA ILE A 519 24.05 2.01 -10.56
C ILE A 519 23.25 2.80 -9.51
N LYS A 520 22.49 3.83 -9.94
CA LYS A 520 21.61 4.59 -9.04
C LYS A 520 20.49 3.70 -8.44
N LEU A 521 19.91 2.78 -9.24
CA LEU A 521 18.93 1.81 -8.73
C LEU A 521 19.54 0.84 -7.71
N ALA A 522 20.74 0.32 -7.98
CA ALA A 522 21.43 -0.55 -7.03
C ALA A 522 21.79 0.19 -5.73
N ASN A 523 22.24 1.44 -5.83
CA ASN A 523 22.50 2.29 -4.66
C ASN A 523 21.21 2.59 -3.89
N PHE A 524 20.10 2.86 -4.59
CA PHE A 524 18.79 3.06 -3.98
C PHE A 524 18.35 1.80 -3.22
N THR A 525 18.53 0.63 -3.82
CA THR A 525 18.23 -0.67 -3.21
C THR A 525 18.94 -0.85 -1.87
N ASN A 526 20.26 -0.60 -1.86
CA ASN A 526 21.06 -0.75 -0.66
C ASN A 526 20.80 0.36 0.38
N LYS A 527 20.68 1.62 -0.08
CA LYS A 527 20.40 2.77 0.80
C LYS A 527 19.13 2.61 1.61
N TYR A 528 18.07 2.13 0.97
CA TYR A 528 16.74 2.04 1.57
C TYR A 528 16.35 0.61 1.99
N MET A 529 17.23 -0.38 1.78
CA MET A 529 16.98 -1.79 2.08
C MET A 529 15.69 -2.30 1.43
N VAL A 530 15.54 -2.02 0.13
CA VAL A 530 14.33 -2.31 -0.65
C VAL A 530 14.56 -3.34 -1.75
N ASN A 531 13.48 -3.90 -2.29
CA ASN A 531 13.49 -4.82 -3.41
C ASN A 531 13.08 -4.07 -4.69
N VAL A 532 14.00 -3.96 -5.66
CA VAL A 532 13.77 -3.32 -6.95
C VAL A 532 13.79 -4.37 -8.05
N ASN A 533 12.76 -4.37 -8.88
CA ASN A 533 12.56 -5.30 -9.97
C ASN A 533 12.51 -4.55 -11.29
N LEU A 534 13.34 -4.95 -12.23
CA LEU A 534 13.50 -4.30 -13.52
C LEU A 534 13.21 -5.28 -14.65
N VAL A 535 12.27 -4.95 -15.52
CA VAL A 535 12.07 -5.67 -16.78
C VAL A 535 12.98 -5.08 -17.85
N ALA A 536 13.76 -5.94 -18.50
CA ALA A 536 14.70 -5.54 -19.53
C ALA A 536 14.63 -6.47 -20.77
N HIS A 537 14.74 -5.88 -21.95
CA HIS A 537 14.78 -6.64 -23.19
C HIS A 537 16.18 -7.19 -23.49
N PRO A 538 16.30 -8.35 -24.13
CA PRO A 538 17.59 -8.88 -24.57
C PRO A 538 18.14 -8.09 -25.77
N ARG A 539 19.45 -8.21 -26.00
CA ARG A 539 20.06 -7.77 -27.26
C ARG A 539 19.48 -8.54 -28.42
N LYS A 540 19.42 -7.91 -29.59
CA LYS A 540 19.13 -8.65 -30.83
C LYS A 540 20.25 -9.66 -31.05
N PRO A 541 19.94 -10.96 -31.34
CA PRO A 541 20.95 -11.97 -31.59
C PRO A 541 21.84 -11.53 -32.76
N SER A 542 23.14 -11.51 -32.56
CA SER A 542 24.11 -11.35 -33.65
C SER A 542 24.44 -12.72 -34.18
N GLY A 543 23.66 -13.21 -35.21
CA GLY A 543 23.93 -14.48 -35.89
C GLY A 543 22.96 -15.61 -35.58
N THR A 544 23.10 -16.72 -36.29
CA THR A 544 22.22 -17.90 -36.38
C THR A 544 22.25 -18.87 -35.17
N GLN A 545 22.67 -18.45 -33.98
CA GLN A 545 22.70 -19.35 -32.82
C GLN A 545 21.39 -19.31 -32.06
N SER A 546 20.43 -20.13 -32.45
CA SER A 546 19.13 -20.31 -31.79
C SER A 546 19.17 -21.12 -30.48
N ASN A 547 20.30 -21.69 -30.07
CA ASN A 547 20.44 -22.62 -28.93
C ASN A 547 21.50 -22.19 -27.91
N ALA A 548 21.94 -20.93 -27.87
CA ALA A 548 22.87 -20.47 -26.86
C ALA A 548 22.18 -20.39 -25.49
N GLN A 549 22.85 -20.91 -24.45
CA GLN A 549 22.40 -20.78 -23.06
C GLN A 549 22.31 -19.30 -22.69
N ALA A 550 21.25 -18.89 -22.00
CA ALA A 550 21.05 -17.50 -21.58
C ALA A 550 22.23 -17.00 -20.71
N SER A 551 22.75 -15.84 -21.04
CA SER A 551 23.89 -15.24 -20.37
C SER A 551 23.53 -13.87 -19.78
N VAL A 552 24.21 -13.49 -18.71
CA VAL A 552 24.11 -12.13 -18.14
C VAL A 552 24.45 -11.03 -19.16
N TYR A 553 25.16 -11.38 -20.24
CA TYR A 553 25.59 -10.47 -21.32
C TYR A 553 24.53 -10.28 -22.42
N ASP A 554 23.44 -11.04 -22.39
CA ASP A 554 22.41 -11.01 -23.44
C ASP A 554 21.39 -9.87 -23.27
N ILE A 555 21.53 -9.02 -22.25
CA ILE A 555 20.62 -7.89 -22.04
C ILE A 555 20.96 -6.74 -22.97
N ALA A 556 19.94 -6.13 -23.59
CA ALA A 556 20.09 -4.90 -24.33
C ALA A 556 20.39 -3.76 -23.36
N GLY A 557 21.46 -3.04 -23.63
CA GLY A 557 21.76 -1.83 -22.86
C GLY A 557 23.11 -1.83 -22.20
N ALA A 558 23.56 -2.85 -21.51
CA ALA A 558 24.92 -2.96 -21.00
C ALA A 558 25.21 -4.38 -20.53
N SER A 559 26.33 -4.97 -20.96
CA SER A 559 26.88 -6.20 -20.39
C SER A 559 27.11 -6.10 -18.88
N GLU A 560 27.27 -4.88 -18.37
CA GLU A 560 27.48 -4.57 -16.97
C GLU A 560 26.20 -4.63 -16.12
N LEU A 561 24.99 -4.58 -16.73
CA LEU A 561 23.72 -4.81 -16.04
C LEU A 561 23.72 -6.12 -15.27
N GLY A 562 24.14 -7.19 -15.96
CA GLY A 562 24.32 -8.48 -15.36
C GLY A 562 25.34 -8.49 -14.21
N ASN A 563 26.35 -7.61 -14.24
CA ASN A 563 27.34 -7.51 -13.17
C ASN A 563 26.82 -6.74 -11.94
N ILE A 564 25.96 -5.75 -12.12
CA ILE A 564 25.46 -4.88 -11.05
C ILE A 564 24.29 -5.53 -10.28
N CYS A 565 23.36 -6.21 -10.97
CA CYS A 565 22.20 -6.81 -10.33
C CYS A 565 22.57 -7.91 -9.32
N HIS A 566 21.71 -8.11 -8.33
CA HIS A 566 21.82 -9.20 -7.37
C HIS A 566 21.28 -10.50 -7.95
N ARG A 567 20.20 -10.43 -8.73
CA ARG A 567 19.51 -11.57 -9.32
C ARG A 567 19.09 -11.28 -10.74
N MET A 568 19.07 -12.32 -11.59
CA MET A 568 18.60 -12.25 -12.96
C MET A 568 17.85 -13.52 -13.36
N PHE A 569 16.64 -13.33 -13.84
CA PHE A 569 15.83 -14.37 -14.45
C PHE A 569 15.83 -14.24 -15.99
N TRP A 570 15.87 -15.38 -16.65
CA TRP A 570 15.61 -15.50 -18.09
C TRP A 570 14.32 -16.28 -18.29
N VAL A 571 13.38 -15.66 -19.01
CA VAL A 571 12.04 -16.18 -19.26
C VAL A 571 11.91 -16.62 -20.70
N SER A 572 11.60 -17.89 -20.92
CA SER A 572 11.47 -18.48 -22.25
C SER A 572 10.17 -19.27 -22.37
N ARG A 573 9.47 -19.15 -23.50
CA ARG A 573 8.33 -20.00 -23.81
C ARG A 573 8.79 -21.38 -24.27
N ILE A 574 8.14 -22.41 -23.79
CA ILE A 574 8.29 -23.77 -24.28
C ILE A 574 7.06 -24.09 -25.13
N LYS A 575 7.30 -24.55 -26.36
CA LYS A 575 6.23 -25.08 -27.20
C LYS A 575 5.89 -26.48 -26.70
N ASP A 576 4.65 -26.67 -26.28
CA ASP A 576 4.14 -27.96 -25.80
C ASP A 576 2.73 -28.13 -26.38
N ASP A 577 2.66 -28.88 -27.48
CA ASP A 577 1.42 -29.07 -28.25
C ASP A 577 0.45 -30.06 -27.54
N THR A 578 0.85 -30.62 -26.38
CA THR A 578 -0.01 -31.50 -25.55
C THR A 578 -0.89 -30.72 -24.57
N LEU A 579 -0.59 -29.43 -24.38
CA LEU A 579 -1.33 -28.60 -23.44
C LEU A 579 -2.59 -27.98 -24.09
N PRO A 580 -3.61 -27.70 -23.29
CA PRO A 580 -4.78 -26.95 -23.76
C PRO A 580 -4.37 -25.62 -24.37
N PRO A 581 -5.09 -25.09 -25.40
CA PRO A 581 -4.73 -23.85 -26.10
C PRO A 581 -4.59 -22.62 -25.20
N ASP A 582 -5.29 -22.62 -24.07
CA ASP A 582 -5.29 -21.52 -23.10
C ASP A 582 -4.16 -21.62 -22.06
N ILE A 583 -3.42 -22.73 -22.05
CA ILE A 583 -2.30 -22.95 -21.15
C ILE A 583 -0.98 -22.86 -21.91
N GLY A 584 -0.09 -21.98 -21.47
CA GLY A 584 1.26 -21.88 -21.98
C GLY A 584 2.25 -22.47 -21.00
N LYS A 585 3.35 -23.03 -21.51
CA LYS A 585 4.47 -23.51 -20.71
C LYS A 585 5.64 -22.55 -20.81
N VAL A 586 6.25 -22.21 -19.69
CA VAL A 586 7.31 -21.21 -19.59
C VAL A 586 8.47 -21.81 -18.77
N LYS A 587 9.69 -21.70 -19.29
CA LYS A 587 10.91 -21.97 -18.54
C LYS A 587 11.40 -20.68 -17.88
N ILE A 588 11.65 -20.74 -16.61
CA ILE A 588 12.26 -19.66 -15.83
C ILE A 588 13.63 -20.16 -15.38
N GLU A 589 14.67 -19.50 -15.86
CA GLU A 589 16.06 -19.82 -15.54
C GLU A 589 16.67 -18.74 -14.67
N VAL A 590 17.32 -19.11 -13.58
CA VAL A 590 18.10 -18.24 -12.71
C VAL A 590 19.48 -18.09 -13.32
N VAL A 591 19.69 -17.05 -14.13
CA VAL A 591 20.98 -16.80 -14.79
C VAL A 591 22.03 -16.34 -13.78
N LYS A 592 21.59 -15.60 -12.78
CA LYS A 592 22.44 -15.07 -11.71
C LYS A 592 21.64 -14.98 -10.41
N ASP A 593 22.26 -15.37 -9.32
CA ASP A 593 21.77 -15.13 -7.97
C ASP A 593 22.95 -15.05 -6.98
N ARG A 594 23.27 -13.83 -6.54
CA ARG A 594 24.32 -13.60 -5.56
C ARG A 594 23.94 -14.02 -4.16
N PRO A 595 22.71 -13.69 -3.68
CA PRO A 595 22.34 -13.99 -2.30
C PRO A 595 22.33 -15.48 -1.97
N THR A 596 21.83 -16.33 -2.89
CA THR A 596 21.65 -17.77 -2.62
C THR A 596 22.52 -18.67 -3.48
N GLN A 597 23.31 -18.09 -4.41
CA GLN A 597 24.20 -18.81 -5.34
C GLN A 597 23.48 -19.85 -6.23
N SER A 598 22.20 -19.61 -6.54
CA SER A 598 21.32 -20.50 -7.29
C SER A 598 21.48 -20.38 -8.82
N GLY A 599 22.50 -19.69 -9.31
CA GLY A 599 22.75 -19.50 -10.74
C GLY A 599 22.84 -20.84 -11.50
N GLY A 600 22.22 -20.91 -12.68
CA GLY A 600 22.14 -22.11 -13.52
C GLY A 600 20.96 -23.03 -13.24
N GLN A 601 20.19 -22.81 -12.17
CA GLN A 601 18.96 -23.57 -11.91
C GLN A 601 17.80 -23.06 -12.77
N PHE A 602 16.83 -23.92 -13.04
CA PHE A 602 15.60 -23.52 -13.76
C PHE A 602 14.41 -24.31 -13.23
N CYS A 603 13.23 -23.74 -13.42
CA CYS A 603 11.96 -24.43 -13.25
C CYS A 603 11.06 -24.22 -14.47
N GLU A 604 10.08 -25.08 -14.64
CA GLU A 604 9.02 -24.95 -15.63
C GLU A 604 7.72 -24.60 -14.91
N VAL A 605 7.02 -23.62 -15.44
CA VAL A 605 5.76 -23.14 -14.91
C VAL A 605 4.70 -23.08 -16.01
N PHE A 606 3.45 -23.08 -15.64
CA PHE A 606 2.32 -22.94 -16.53
C PHE A 606 1.75 -21.52 -16.43
N TYR A 607 1.32 -20.99 -17.57
CA TYR A 607 0.63 -19.70 -17.68
C TYR A 607 -0.79 -19.93 -18.20
N ASP A 608 -1.79 -19.62 -17.39
CA ASP A 608 -3.19 -19.66 -17.79
C ASP A 608 -3.59 -18.30 -18.41
N LYS A 609 -3.93 -18.30 -19.70
CA LYS A 609 -4.34 -17.10 -20.44
C LYS A 609 -5.66 -16.51 -19.94
N LYS A 610 -6.54 -17.33 -19.36
CA LYS A 610 -7.87 -16.92 -18.89
C LYS A 610 -7.78 -16.12 -17.60
N THR A 611 -7.01 -16.63 -16.64
CA THR A 611 -6.83 -16.00 -15.32
C THR A 611 -5.55 -15.18 -15.21
N ARG A 612 -4.67 -15.26 -16.21
CA ARG A 612 -3.30 -14.69 -16.21
C ARG A 612 -2.41 -15.19 -15.06
N ARG A 613 -2.74 -16.32 -14.43
CA ARG A 613 -1.95 -16.93 -13.37
C ARG A 613 -0.75 -17.66 -13.91
N ILE A 614 0.35 -17.62 -13.17
CA ILE A 614 1.54 -18.46 -13.33
C ILE A 614 1.60 -19.39 -12.13
N TYR A 615 1.83 -20.68 -12.38
CA TYR A 615 1.79 -21.71 -11.33
C TYR A 615 2.64 -22.91 -11.69
N THR A 616 3.07 -23.65 -10.68
CA THR A 616 3.77 -24.94 -10.84
C THR A 616 2.85 -26.14 -10.54
N ASN A 617 1.78 -25.92 -9.79
CA ASN A 617 0.87 -26.96 -9.31
C ASN A 617 -0.58 -26.46 -9.24
N GLU A 618 -1.52 -27.39 -9.00
CA GLU A 618 -2.95 -27.08 -8.95
C GLU A 618 -3.36 -26.22 -7.73
N GLU A 619 -2.59 -26.27 -6.63
CA GLU A 619 -2.84 -25.43 -5.45
C GLU A 619 -2.60 -23.98 -5.79
N GLU A 620 -1.48 -23.66 -6.44
CA GLU A 620 -1.17 -22.29 -6.90
C GLU A 620 -2.16 -21.81 -7.97
N LYS A 621 -2.54 -22.70 -8.91
CA LYS A 621 -3.55 -22.38 -9.94
C LYS A 621 -4.88 -21.97 -9.32
N ASN A 622 -5.29 -22.63 -8.25
CA ASN A 622 -6.57 -22.40 -7.57
C ASN A 622 -6.45 -21.55 -6.30
N LYS A 623 -5.32 -20.89 -6.09
CA LYS A 623 -5.04 -20.09 -4.89
C LYS A 623 -6.14 -19.04 -4.65
N ILE A 624 -6.64 -19.01 -3.42
CA ILE A 624 -7.54 -17.97 -2.92
C ILE A 624 -6.69 -16.92 -2.23
N TYR A 625 -6.83 -15.67 -2.64
CA TYR A 625 -6.05 -14.54 -2.13
C TYR A 625 -6.70 -13.88 -0.91
N GLY A 626 -5.94 -13.02 -0.23
CA GLY A 626 -6.34 -12.40 1.03
C GLY A 626 -7.66 -11.64 0.97
N TRP A 627 -7.96 -10.96 -0.14
CA TRP A 627 -9.21 -10.23 -0.34
C TRP A 627 -10.44 -11.14 -0.23
N GLU A 628 -10.37 -12.36 -0.80
CA GLU A 628 -11.46 -13.34 -0.79
C GLU A 628 -11.53 -14.08 0.55
N LYS A 629 -10.35 -14.46 1.12
CA LYS A 629 -10.27 -15.13 2.44
C LYS A 629 -10.84 -14.30 3.58
N ASN A 630 -10.71 -12.98 3.50
CA ASN A 630 -11.14 -12.06 4.56
C ASN A 630 -12.53 -11.46 4.31
N MET A 631 -13.27 -11.93 3.31
CA MET A 631 -14.64 -11.52 3.09
C MET A 631 -15.56 -12.08 4.18
N ARG A 632 -16.39 -11.21 4.76
CA ARG A 632 -17.42 -11.64 5.74
C ARG A 632 -18.51 -12.51 5.12
N ASN A 633 -18.91 -12.18 3.90
CA ASN A 633 -19.92 -12.90 3.13
C ASN A 633 -19.38 -13.15 1.72
N PRO A 634 -19.45 -14.38 1.18
CA PRO A 634 -19.12 -14.65 -0.22
C PRO A 634 -19.90 -13.77 -1.17
N ILE A 635 -19.34 -13.49 -2.35
CA ILE A 635 -20.08 -12.78 -3.40
C ILE A 635 -21.13 -13.73 -3.95
N GLU A 636 -22.39 -13.32 -3.87
CA GLU A 636 -23.50 -14.02 -4.51
C GLU A 636 -23.73 -13.41 -5.90
N TYR A 637 -23.60 -14.24 -6.92
CA TYR A 637 -23.80 -13.81 -8.29
C TYR A 637 -25.20 -14.17 -8.80
N PRO A 638 -25.86 -13.27 -9.56
CA PRO A 638 -27.06 -13.63 -10.30
C PRO A 638 -26.80 -14.79 -11.27
N LYS A 639 -27.81 -15.58 -11.57
CA LYS A 639 -27.68 -16.77 -12.42
C LYS A 639 -26.97 -16.50 -13.74
N TYR A 640 -27.33 -15.41 -14.43
CA TYR A 640 -26.71 -15.03 -15.72
C TYR A 640 -25.19 -14.73 -15.63
N VAL A 641 -24.68 -14.33 -14.44
CA VAL A 641 -23.26 -14.19 -14.16
C VAL A 641 -22.65 -15.56 -13.84
N THR A 642 -23.32 -16.31 -12.96
CA THR A 642 -22.87 -17.63 -12.52
C THR A 642 -22.68 -18.59 -13.72
N ASP A 643 -23.57 -18.56 -14.69
CA ASP A 643 -23.49 -19.39 -15.90
C ASP A 643 -22.29 -19.05 -16.81
N ARG A 644 -21.68 -17.86 -16.64
CA ARG A 644 -20.52 -17.38 -17.38
C ARG A 644 -19.21 -17.48 -16.62
N LEU A 645 -19.23 -17.81 -15.34
CA LEU A 645 -18.01 -17.93 -14.55
C LEU A 645 -17.16 -19.12 -15.03
N LEU A 646 -15.85 -18.94 -15.07
CA LEU A 646 -14.91 -19.98 -15.50
C LEU A 646 -14.97 -21.23 -14.63
N CYS A 647 -15.26 -21.10 -13.33
CA CYS A 647 -15.38 -22.25 -12.42
C CYS A 647 -16.55 -23.16 -12.75
N ASN A 648 -17.58 -22.66 -13.42
CA ASN A 648 -18.79 -23.43 -13.77
C ASN A 648 -18.79 -23.96 -15.21
N GLN A 649 -17.75 -23.64 -15.98
CA GLN A 649 -17.58 -24.15 -17.33
C GLN A 649 -16.81 -25.48 -17.25
N SER A 650 -17.47 -26.60 -17.54
CA SER A 650 -16.81 -27.90 -17.65
C SER A 650 -15.69 -27.82 -18.70
N GLU A 651 -14.55 -28.46 -18.42
CA GLU A 651 -13.42 -28.55 -19.38
C GLU A 651 -13.75 -29.32 -20.66
N SER A 652 -14.98 -29.85 -20.77
CA SER A 652 -15.48 -30.72 -21.83
C SER A 652 -16.44 -30.02 -22.80
N LEU A 653 -16.04 -28.93 -23.47
CA LEU A 653 -16.76 -28.42 -24.65
C LEU A 653 -15.75 -27.86 -25.67
N VAL A 654 -14.92 -28.76 -26.22
CA VAL A 654 -14.14 -28.49 -27.43
C VAL A 654 -14.79 -29.06 -28.68
N GLU A 655 -15.95 -29.72 -28.57
CA GLU A 655 -16.58 -30.44 -29.70
C GLU A 655 -18.05 -30.05 -29.95
N GLU A 656 -18.44 -28.79 -29.96
CA GLU A 656 -19.76 -28.43 -30.48
C GLU A 656 -19.85 -26.99 -31.01
N CYS A 657 -18.95 -26.60 -31.90
CA CYS A 657 -19.10 -25.37 -32.70
C CYS A 657 -18.72 -25.54 -34.18
N ASP A 658 -18.76 -26.77 -34.73
CA ASP A 658 -18.60 -27.00 -36.17
C ASP A 658 -19.92 -27.35 -36.89
N GLN A 659 -21.08 -27.00 -36.28
CA GLN A 659 -22.37 -27.09 -36.97
C GLN A 659 -23.23 -25.90 -36.53
N PHE A 660 -23.04 -24.75 -37.21
CA PHE A 660 -24.10 -23.85 -37.65
C PHE A 660 -23.46 -22.69 -38.43
#